data_3d2eea921b48c81371c5b9db54617368
#
_entry.id   3d2eea921b48c81371c5b9db54617368
#
_cell.length_a   1.000
_cell.length_b   1.000
_cell.length_c   1.000
_cell.angle_alpha   90.00
_cell.angle_beta   90.00
_cell.angle_gamma   90.00
#
_symmetry.space_group_name_H-M   'P 1'
#
loop_
_entity.id
_entity.type
_entity.pdbx_description
1 polymer ?
#
loop_
_entity_poly.entity_id
_entity_poly.type
_entity_poly.pdbx_seq_one_letter_code
_entity_poly.pdbx_strand_id
1 'polypeptide(L)'
;MAETYISIEKIRSLAEVGAIDEFKDSTDMNEIFAACAIASKKYLGLIPYDEQLTAAAELTKGRITEMKTGEGKTLCAAFAASYMAKNGHNVRILTFNDYLAKRDSEWMKPIYDALGISSACILHSTDIADKKEMYKNQIVYITAREAGFDFLRDFVANTPEDCVQTDFDFCIADEADSMMIDEARVPLVIAGETAVKPDEKLPEVYEFVKDFDSSMYEINEELGTIYLTEKGEDKCEELITDGSGLYDEENNELLIRITDCLKACFLLKKDVDYIVKDGNIRIIDEFTGRAAENRRYPGSLQPAVELKEGITCTSRGVIMGVVPMQFYLRRYPLLSGMTGTAKSSEDEFWQLYDLKVTVIPTHTPCKRVDHPYEVYLTKAAKDNAIIDCIKTAHAKDQPVLVGTSSIELSEELSGRLAAEGITANVLNAKNDELEAEIIKEAGRPGAVTISANMSGRGVDIKLGGADESQKDEAVAAGGLLILGTFMSESERGDMQLRGRSGRQGDVGESRFIISLEDEIMTKYEIKKLIPKRHYPTAETGRPIDDKIVLREVDRIQRIAQGDTLELRKRLLKFTMIGEKHRDAVFGRRRAFLTGESEVDIWQNEFADDYSTAVQKFGEDKVNALQKRVILQVINEYWSDYLDYTSYLRDGIHLTRIGGKNPADEYNITCEEFFSGMEEQVIDTMGERLQTLLSLDNIDDFVINTPTELWTYTLNESGEELLKKSFIETALSEEEEESYYDNGDDSDSRDEDETEEQTDEKPAKKGFFAKLFGKKD
;
A
#
# COMPACT_ATOMS: atom_id res chain seq x y z
N MET A 1 23.22 -8.66 -17.74
CA MET A 1 24.38 -7.82 -17.39
C MET A 1 25.52 -8.72 -16.95
N ALA A 2 26.79 -8.46 -17.37
CA ALA A 2 27.94 -9.18 -16.85
C ALA A 2 28.00 -8.97 -15.34
N GLU A 3 28.23 -10.03 -14.56
CA GLU A 3 28.40 -9.91 -13.10
C GLU A 3 29.60 -8.99 -12.83
N THR A 4 29.33 -7.76 -12.43
CA THR A 4 30.35 -6.79 -12.05
C THR A 4 30.76 -7.09 -10.62
N TYR A 5 31.96 -7.64 -10.46
CA TYR A 5 32.52 -7.92 -9.14
C TYR A 5 33.20 -6.66 -8.59
N ILE A 6 32.85 -6.27 -7.35
CA ILE A 6 33.60 -5.24 -6.63
C ILE A 6 34.89 -5.85 -6.06
N SER A 7 35.94 -5.03 -6.05
CA SER A 7 37.14 -5.31 -5.28
C SER A 7 37.28 -4.28 -4.18
N ILE A 8 36.97 -4.65 -2.95
CA ILE A 8 37.04 -3.77 -1.79
C ILE A 8 38.47 -3.23 -1.62
N GLU A 9 39.50 -4.06 -1.81
CA GLU A 9 40.92 -3.62 -1.76
C GLU A 9 41.21 -2.54 -2.80
N LYS A 10 40.71 -2.72 -4.06
CA LYS A 10 40.86 -1.72 -5.12
C LYS A 10 40.17 -0.41 -4.75
N ILE A 11 38.92 -0.47 -4.26
CA ILE A 11 38.15 0.71 -3.81
C ILE A 11 38.91 1.45 -2.72
N ARG A 12 39.39 0.76 -1.72
CA ARG A 12 40.20 1.34 -0.60
C ARG A 12 41.48 2.00 -1.10
N SER A 13 42.24 1.30 -1.94
CA SER A 13 43.48 1.85 -2.51
C SER A 13 43.24 3.10 -3.33
N LEU A 14 42.18 3.07 -4.20
CA LEU A 14 41.79 4.25 -4.99
C LEU A 14 41.33 5.41 -4.09
N ALA A 15 40.59 5.12 -3.02
CA ALA A 15 40.07 6.14 -2.10
C ALA A 15 41.21 6.77 -1.22
N GLU A 16 42.29 6.07 -1.00
CA GLU A 16 43.46 6.62 -0.25
C GLU A 16 44.32 7.57 -1.10
N VAL A 17 44.49 7.28 -2.38
CA VAL A 17 45.48 7.97 -3.24
C VAL A 17 44.81 8.90 -4.26
N GLY A 18 43.58 8.60 -4.69
CA GLY A 18 42.87 9.31 -5.77
C GLY A 18 42.17 10.59 -5.33
N ALA A 19 41.76 11.36 -6.30
CA ALA A 19 40.88 12.53 -6.14
C ALA A 19 39.52 12.31 -6.82
N ILE A 20 38.47 12.95 -6.29
CA ILE A 20 37.10 12.81 -6.85
C ILE A 20 37.07 13.13 -8.34
N ASP A 21 37.79 14.18 -8.74
CA ASP A 21 37.82 14.64 -10.15
C ASP A 21 38.43 13.61 -11.11
N GLU A 22 39.24 12.67 -10.64
CA GLU A 22 39.80 11.59 -11.44
C GLU A 22 38.77 10.53 -11.81
N PHE A 23 37.76 10.36 -10.95
CA PHE A 23 36.79 9.27 -11.09
C PHE A 23 35.36 9.74 -11.42
N LYS A 24 35.10 11.06 -11.40
CA LYS A 24 33.73 11.60 -11.56
C LYS A 24 33.06 11.26 -12.91
N ASP A 25 33.86 11.01 -13.95
CA ASP A 25 33.36 10.66 -15.29
C ASP A 25 33.53 9.16 -15.59
N SER A 26 33.94 8.36 -14.62
CA SER A 26 34.07 6.91 -14.75
C SER A 26 32.71 6.21 -14.79
N THR A 27 32.68 5.02 -15.41
CA THR A 27 31.58 4.05 -15.37
C THR A 27 31.97 2.77 -14.62
N ASP A 28 33.24 2.65 -14.18
CA ASP A 28 33.71 1.49 -13.39
C ASP A 28 33.21 1.60 -11.95
N MET A 29 32.58 0.53 -11.45
CA MET A 29 32.00 0.50 -10.10
C MET A 29 33.02 0.77 -9.01
N ASN A 30 34.24 0.23 -9.11
CA ASN A 30 35.25 0.42 -8.07
C ASN A 30 35.73 1.87 -8.01
N GLU A 31 35.84 2.53 -9.16
CA GLU A 31 36.24 3.94 -9.25
C GLU A 31 35.15 4.88 -8.73
N ILE A 32 33.88 4.64 -9.13
CA ILE A 32 32.76 5.43 -8.63
C ILE A 32 32.60 5.25 -7.12
N PHE A 33 32.68 4.02 -6.61
CA PHE A 33 32.60 3.76 -5.16
C PHE A 33 33.79 4.38 -4.42
N ALA A 34 34.98 4.43 -5.01
CA ALA A 34 36.12 5.15 -4.44
C ALA A 34 35.84 6.65 -4.39
N ALA A 35 35.30 7.26 -5.46
CA ALA A 35 34.89 8.65 -5.46
C ALA A 35 33.82 8.96 -4.41
N CYS A 36 32.80 8.10 -4.27
CA CYS A 36 31.80 8.20 -3.22
C CYS A 36 32.41 8.11 -1.81
N ALA A 37 33.40 7.21 -1.59
CA ALA A 37 34.09 7.06 -0.32
C ALA A 37 34.92 8.30 0.03
N ILE A 38 35.61 8.90 -0.96
CA ILE A 38 36.35 10.16 -0.78
C ILE A 38 35.36 11.29 -0.44
N ALA A 39 34.24 11.39 -1.16
CA ALA A 39 33.22 12.41 -0.95
C ALA A 39 32.57 12.27 0.43
N SER A 40 32.16 11.04 0.83
CA SER A 40 31.54 10.79 2.14
C SER A 40 32.50 11.12 3.30
N LYS A 41 33.78 10.75 3.17
CA LYS A 41 34.81 11.10 4.17
C LYS A 41 35.01 12.62 4.26
N LYS A 42 35.08 13.30 3.09
CA LYS A 42 35.38 14.72 3.02
C LYS A 42 34.25 15.60 3.53
N TYR A 43 33.01 15.29 3.14
CA TYR A 43 31.86 16.16 3.38
C TYR A 43 30.96 15.71 4.52
N LEU A 44 30.92 14.40 4.82
CA LEU A 44 30.07 13.83 5.87
C LEU A 44 30.88 13.29 7.06
N GLY A 45 32.22 13.18 6.93
CA GLY A 45 33.06 12.56 7.96
C GLY A 45 32.91 11.04 8.07
N LEU A 46 32.21 10.40 7.09
CA LEU A 46 31.91 8.98 7.09
C LEU A 46 32.88 8.20 6.21
N ILE A 47 33.43 7.12 6.76
CA ILE A 47 34.24 6.15 6.03
C ILE A 47 33.38 4.88 5.85
N PRO A 48 33.04 4.44 4.63
CA PRO A 48 32.20 3.28 4.44
C PRO A 48 32.88 2.01 4.94
N TYR A 49 32.12 1.12 5.54
CA TYR A 49 32.55 -0.23 5.90
C TYR A 49 32.52 -1.16 4.68
N ASP A 50 33.23 -2.28 4.75
CA ASP A 50 33.30 -3.26 3.67
C ASP A 50 31.91 -3.89 3.39
N GLU A 51 31.15 -4.10 4.45
CA GLU A 51 29.77 -4.58 4.41
C GLU A 51 28.85 -3.60 3.67
N GLN A 52 29.05 -2.29 3.88
CA GLN A 52 28.27 -1.25 3.20
C GLN A 52 28.58 -1.18 1.70
N LEU A 53 29.87 -1.32 1.33
CA LEU A 53 30.27 -1.40 -0.08
C LEU A 53 29.67 -2.64 -0.76
N THR A 54 29.67 -3.77 -0.05
CA THR A 54 29.06 -5.02 -0.54
C THR A 54 27.55 -4.86 -0.73
N ALA A 55 26.85 -4.28 0.26
CA ALA A 55 25.43 -4.01 0.17
C ALA A 55 25.09 -3.10 -1.02
N ALA A 56 25.84 -2.01 -1.19
CA ALA A 56 25.65 -1.09 -2.32
C ALA A 56 25.80 -1.81 -3.68
N ALA A 57 26.78 -2.70 -3.80
CA ALA A 57 26.96 -3.48 -5.03
C ALA A 57 25.83 -4.51 -5.27
N GLU A 58 25.29 -5.11 -4.21
CA GLU A 58 24.14 -6.02 -4.36
C GLU A 58 22.86 -5.28 -4.77
N LEU A 59 22.64 -4.05 -4.28
CA LEU A 59 21.52 -3.20 -4.71
C LEU A 59 21.56 -2.93 -6.22
N THR A 60 22.73 -2.70 -6.81
CA THR A 60 22.82 -2.45 -8.27
C THR A 60 22.46 -3.66 -9.14
N LYS A 61 22.33 -4.85 -8.54
CA LYS A 61 21.96 -6.09 -9.24
C LYS A 61 20.46 -6.40 -9.19
N GLY A 62 19.63 -5.52 -8.63
CA GLY A 62 18.22 -5.78 -8.42
C GLY A 62 17.97 -6.83 -7.33
N ARG A 63 18.50 -6.61 -6.13
CA ARG A 63 18.34 -7.51 -4.98
C ARG A 63 17.83 -6.78 -3.76
N ILE A 64 17.22 -7.52 -2.85
CA ILE A 64 16.92 -7.05 -1.52
C ILE A 64 18.11 -7.30 -0.63
N THR A 65 18.65 -6.27 0.00
CA THR A 65 19.73 -6.39 0.98
C THR A 65 19.17 -6.34 2.40
N GLU A 66 19.39 -7.40 3.17
CA GLU A 66 19.12 -7.36 4.60
C GLU A 66 20.34 -6.78 5.32
N MET A 67 20.18 -5.58 5.84
CA MET A 67 21.14 -4.92 6.74
C MET A 67 20.45 -4.55 8.03
N LYS A 68 20.97 -4.95 9.16
CA LYS A 68 20.37 -4.61 10.46
C LYS A 68 20.23 -3.11 10.62
N THR A 69 19.25 -2.69 11.39
CA THR A 69 18.96 -1.27 11.62
C THR A 69 20.18 -0.59 12.26
N GLY A 70 20.52 0.61 11.78
CA GLY A 70 21.69 1.35 12.24
C GLY A 70 23.00 1.06 11.49
N GLU A 71 23.06 0.06 10.60
CA GLU A 71 24.28 -0.29 9.83
C GLU A 71 24.54 0.62 8.62
N GLY A 72 23.79 1.72 8.45
CA GLY A 72 24.06 2.75 7.43
C GLY A 72 23.47 2.45 6.05
N LYS A 73 22.26 1.89 5.98
CA LYS A 73 21.52 1.62 4.73
C LYS A 73 21.48 2.84 3.79
N THR A 74 21.23 4.04 4.33
CA THR A 74 21.17 5.29 3.54
C THR A 74 22.44 5.56 2.75
N LEU A 75 23.61 5.29 3.33
CA LEU A 75 24.90 5.45 2.65
C LEU A 75 25.05 4.41 1.52
N CYS A 76 24.63 3.17 1.77
CA CYS A 76 24.66 2.10 0.74
C CYS A 76 23.79 2.47 -0.48
N ALA A 77 22.57 2.99 -0.22
CA ALA A 77 21.69 3.48 -1.29
C ALA A 77 22.35 4.61 -2.09
N ALA A 78 23.03 5.55 -1.41
CA ALA A 78 23.71 6.66 -2.09
C ALA A 78 24.84 6.19 -3.02
N PHE A 79 25.61 5.17 -2.62
CA PHE A 79 26.65 4.57 -3.46
C PHE A 79 26.06 3.85 -4.66
N ALA A 80 25.04 3.00 -4.44
CA ALA A 80 24.35 2.31 -5.50
C ALA A 80 23.71 3.28 -6.51
N ALA A 81 23.00 4.29 -6.00
CA ALA A 81 22.36 5.33 -6.82
C ALA A 81 23.39 6.12 -7.63
N SER A 82 24.53 6.48 -7.04
CA SER A 82 25.60 7.20 -7.76
C SER A 82 26.16 6.38 -8.92
N TYR A 83 26.38 5.07 -8.69
CA TYR A 83 26.86 4.18 -9.75
C TYR A 83 25.83 4.06 -10.89
N MET A 84 24.56 3.85 -10.55
CA MET A 84 23.50 3.70 -11.55
C MET A 84 23.30 5.00 -12.34
N ALA A 85 23.29 6.15 -11.66
CA ALA A 85 23.19 7.46 -12.32
C ALA A 85 24.36 7.74 -13.27
N LYS A 86 25.59 7.38 -12.90
CA LYS A 86 26.77 7.50 -13.76
C LYS A 86 26.75 6.58 -14.97
N ASN A 87 26.02 5.49 -14.89
CA ASN A 87 25.79 4.57 -16.01
C ASN A 87 24.52 4.91 -16.82
N GLY A 88 23.95 6.10 -16.62
CA GLY A 88 22.87 6.63 -17.45
C GLY A 88 21.47 6.24 -17.00
N HIS A 89 21.33 5.66 -15.82
CA HIS A 89 20.02 5.31 -15.25
C HIS A 89 19.41 6.49 -14.48
N ASN A 90 18.09 6.61 -14.57
CA ASN A 90 17.29 7.44 -13.70
C ASN A 90 16.91 6.67 -12.43
N VAL A 91 17.35 7.16 -11.28
CA VAL A 91 17.21 6.46 -10.00
C VAL A 91 16.08 7.06 -9.18
N ARG A 92 15.16 6.23 -8.71
CA ARG A 92 14.12 6.60 -7.75
C ARG A 92 14.40 5.92 -6.42
N ILE A 93 14.62 6.72 -5.38
CA ILE A 93 14.80 6.21 -4.01
C ILE A 93 13.49 6.44 -3.30
N LEU A 94 12.75 5.34 -3.07
CA LEU A 94 11.46 5.37 -2.42
C LEU A 94 11.64 5.23 -0.91
N THR A 95 11.05 6.17 -0.16
CA THR A 95 11.10 6.17 1.31
C THR A 95 9.71 5.98 1.90
N PHE A 96 9.66 5.71 3.20
CA PHE A 96 8.41 5.46 3.89
C PHE A 96 7.57 6.73 4.11
N ASN A 97 8.21 7.86 4.44
CA ASN A 97 7.54 9.14 4.66
C ASN A 97 8.38 10.35 4.17
N ASP A 98 7.74 11.52 4.13
CA ASP A 98 8.35 12.78 3.66
C ASP A 98 9.55 13.22 4.51
N TYR A 99 9.49 12.97 5.83
CA TYR A 99 10.61 13.29 6.72
C TYR A 99 11.88 12.54 6.30
N LEU A 100 11.77 11.24 6.03
CA LEU A 100 12.90 10.41 5.59
C LEU A 100 13.39 10.83 4.21
N ALA A 101 12.46 11.08 3.26
CA ALA A 101 12.80 11.54 1.92
C ALA A 101 13.65 12.81 1.96
N LYS A 102 13.21 13.81 2.72
CA LYS A 102 13.89 15.09 2.90
C LYS A 102 15.23 14.93 3.59
N ARG A 103 15.26 14.27 4.76
CA ARG A 103 16.47 14.03 5.56
C ARG A 103 17.55 13.35 4.73
N ASP A 104 17.21 12.24 4.06
CA ASP A 104 18.19 11.40 3.38
C ASP A 104 18.68 12.05 2.09
N SER A 105 17.80 12.75 1.38
CA SER A 105 18.18 13.56 0.23
C SER A 105 19.16 14.67 0.60
N GLU A 106 18.86 15.46 1.64
CA GLU A 106 19.72 16.55 2.09
C GLU A 106 21.07 16.01 2.63
N TRP A 107 21.04 14.91 3.38
CA TRP A 107 22.24 14.31 3.94
C TRP A 107 23.17 13.74 2.89
N MET A 108 22.65 13.04 1.86
CA MET A 108 23.46 12.42 0.81
C MET A 108 23.81 13.36 -0.34
N LYS A 109 23.13 14.50 -0.47
CA LYS A 109 23.36 15.48 -1.51
C LYS A 109 24.84 15.88 -1.73
N PRO A 110 25.68 16.10 -0.69
CA PRO A 110 27.09 16.43 -0.89
C PRO A 110 27.88 15.37 -1.67
N ILE A 111 27.50 14.09 -1.59
CA ILE A 111 28.14 13.03 -2.39
C ILE A 111 27.76 13.18 -3.86
N TYR A 112 26.47 13.41 -4.15
CA TYR A 112 25.96 13.58 -5.52
C TYR A 112 26.55 14.82 -6.20
N ASP A 113 26.55 15.94 -5.48
CA ASP A 113 27.12 17.20 -5.98
C ASP A 113 28.61 17.06 -6.31
N ALA A 114 29.37 16.34 -5.47
CA ALA A 114 30.80 16.08 -5.67
C ALA A 114 31.06 15.25 -6.95
N LEU A 115 30.16 14.35 -7.31
CA LEU A 115 30.25 13.55 -8.53
C LEU A 115 29.57 14.22 -9.73
N GLY A 116 28.98 15.40 -9.58
CA GLY A 116 28.24 16.09 -10.64
C GLY A 116 26.96 15.35 -11.04
N ILE A 117 26.29 14.70 -10.08
CA ILE A 117 25.00 14.01 -10.25
C ILE A 117 23.89 14.93 -9.77
N SER A 118 22.87 15.16 -10.62
CA SER A 118 21.70 15.96 -10.23
C SER A 118 20.78 15.16 -9.32
N SER A 119 20.31 15.78 -8.22
CA SER A 119 19.38 15.14 -7.28
C SER A 119 18.27 16.09 -6.84
N ALA A 120 17.09 15.55 -6.57
CA ALA A 120 15.93 16.27 -6.08
C ALA A 120 15.18 15.47 -5.00
N CYS A 121 14.34 16.15 -4.23
CA CYS A 121 13.44 15.55 -3.25
C CYS A 121 12.02 16.03 -3.50
N ILE A 122 11.11 15.13 -3.80
CA ILE A 122 9.68 15.40 -3.98
C ILE A 122 8.95 15.03 -2.70
N LEU A 123 8.18 15.96 -2.18
CA LEU A 123 7.35 15.81 -0.99
C LEU A 123 5.87 15.89 -1.37
N HIS A 124 4.98 15.44 -0.50
CA HIS A 124 3.54 15.55 -0.70
C HIS A 124 3.10 17.01 -0.97
N SER A 125 3.74 17.97 -0.32
CA SER A 125 3.46 19.41 -0.47
C SER A 125 4.05 20.05 -1.70
N THR A 126 4.80 19.31 -2.57
CA THR A 126 5.43 19.85 -3.75
C THR A 126 4.39 20.07 -4.86
N ASP A 127 4.37 21.28 -5.44
CA ASP A 127 3.47 21.61 -6.55
C ASP A 127 3.76 20.77 -7.81
N ILE A 128 2.72 20.43 -8.58
CA ILE A 128 2.81 19.58 -9.78
C ILE A 128 3.81 20.13 -10.81
N ALA A 129 3.84 21.46 -11.01
CA ALA A 129 4.77 22.09 -11.93
C ALA A 129 6.24 21.88 -11.50
N ASP A 130 6.52 21.98 -10.20
CA ASP A 130 7.85 21.75 -9.66
C ASP A 130 8.23 20.28 -9.72
N LYS A 131 7.29 19.36 -9.45
CA LYS A 131 7.52 17.92 -9.56
C LYS A 131 8.05 17.52 -10.94
N LYS A 132 7.47 18.07 -12.00
CA LYS A 132 7.89 17.80 -13.38
C LYS A 132 9.37 18.12 -13.61
N GLU A 133 9.85 19.27 -13.09
CA GLU A 133 11.26 19.63 -13.17
C GLU A 133 12.13 18.74 -12.25
N MET A 134 11.63 18.38 -11.10
CA MET A 134 12.33 17.50 -10.15
C MET A 134 12.51 16.09 -10.70
N TYR A 135 11.51 15.52 -11.38
CA TYR A 135 11.62 14.20 -12.02
C TYR A 135 12.69 14.10 -13.12
N LYS A 136 13.13 15.22 -13.68
CA LYS A 136 14.24 15.26 -14.66
C LYS A 136 15.61 15.00 -14.04
N ASN A 137 15.72 15.05 -12.71
CA ASN A 137 16.98 14.77 -12.03
C ASN A 137 17.33 13.27 -12.11
N GLN A 138 18.61 12.99 -12.15
CA GLN A 138 19.13 11.63 -12.20
C GLN A 138 18.76 10.81 -10.96
N ILE A 139 18.74 11.44 -9.78
CA ILE A 139 18.34 10.80 -8.52
C ILE A 139 17.18 11.60 -7.93
N VAL A 140 16.08 10.93 -7.63
CA VAL A 140 14.91 11.54 -6.98
C VAL A 140 14.54 10.74 -5.75
N TYR A 141 14.51 11.44 -4.61
CA TYR A 141 13.93 10.93 -3.35
C TYR A 141 12.46 11.30 -3.29
N ILE A 142 11.60 10.34 -3.00
CA ILE A 142 10.16 10.51 -2.95
C ILE A 142 9.55 9.40 -2.09
N THR A 143 8.37 9.63 -1.50
CA THR A 143 7.66 8.53 -0.85
C THR A 143 7.04 7.58 -1.88
N ALA A 144 6.96 6.29 -1.55
CA ALA A 144 6.36 5.31 -2.46
C ALA A 144 4.91 5.66 -2.82
N ARG A 145 4.15 6.19 -1.84
CA ARG A 145 2.75 6.62 -2.05
C ARG A 145 2.66 7.80 -3.02
N GLU A 146 3.48 8.84 -2.82
CA GLU A 146 3.43 10.02 -3.68
C GLU A 146 3.85 9.70 -5.12
N ALA A 147 4.88 8.86 -5.28
CA ALA A 147 5.29 8.36 -6.60
C ALA A 147 4.18 7.57 -7.30
N GLY A 148 3.46 6.74 -6.57
CA GLY A 148 2.31 6.02 -7.09
C GLY A 148 1.11 6.93 -7.42
N PHE A 149 0.88 7.98 -6.63
CA PHE A 149 -0.13 9.00 -6.96
C PHE A 149 0.24 9.83 -8.18
N ASP A 150 1.51 10.19 -8.35
CA ASP A 150 1.98 10.87 -9.55
C ASP A 150 1.76 10.00 -10.80
N PHE A 151 2.02 8.68 -10.68
CA PHE A 151 1.70 7.73 -11.74
C PHE A 151 0.21 7.69 -12.08
N LEU A 152 -0.68 7.72 -11.09
CA LEU A 152 -2.13 7.76 -11.31
C LEU A 152 -2.59 9.11 -11.90
N ARG A 153 -1.97 10.23 -11.51
CA ARG A 153 -2.26 11.56 -12.10
C ARG A 153 -1.93 11.58 -13.58
N ASP A 154 -0.82 10.96 -13.98
CA ASP A 154 -0.42 10.87 -15.38
C ASP A 154 -1.44 10.10 -16.24
N PHE A 155 -2.23 9.20 -15.66
CA PHE A 155 -3.30 8.50 -16.37
C PHE A 155 -4.46 9.40 -16.76
N VAL A 156 -4.78 10.38 -15.93
CA VAL A 156 -5.90 11.30 -16.18
C VAL A 156 -5.44 12.57 -16.88
N ALA A 157 -4.15 12.72 -17.17
CA ALA A 157 -3.58 13.85 -17.89
C ALA A 157 -4.24 14.03 -19.27
N ASN A 158 -4.54 15.26 -19.64
CA ASN A 158 -5.18 15.61 -20.92
C ASN A 158 -4.19 16.07 -21.97
N THR A 159 -3.00 16.50 -21.54
CA THR A 159 -1.90 16.90 -22.43
C THR A 159 -0.60 16.21 -21.99
N PRO A 160 0.37 16.00 -22.91
CA PRO A 160 1.68 15.46 -22.52
C PRO A 160 2.42 16.35 -21.51
N GLU A 161 2.09 17.63 -21.52
CA GLU A 161 2.64 18.64 -20.61
C GLU A 161 2.15 18.46 -19.17
N ASP A 162 1.02 17.83 -18.96
CA ASP A 162 0.46 17.57 -17.63
C ASP A 162 1.12 16.34 -16.94
N CYS A 163 1.78 15.46 -17.71
CA CYS A 163 2.47 14.30 -17.16
C CYS A 163 3.73 14.73 -16.40
N VAL A 164 3.91 14.16 -15.21
CA VAL A 164 5.05 14.46 -14.33
C VAL A 164 6.10 13.34 -14.31
N GLN A 165 5.65 12.07 -14.32
CA GLN A 165 6.54 10.90 -14.26
C GLN A 165 6.89 10.42 -15.66
N THR A 166 8.16 10.56 -16.04
CA THR A 166 8.57 10.31 -17.42
C THR A 166 8.87 8.85 -17.73
N ASP A 167 9.52 8.14 -16.81
CA ASP A 167 10.05 6.79 -17.04
C ASP A 167 10.20 5.97 -15.75
N PHE A 168 10.20 4.65 -15.95
CA PHE A 168 10.54 3.68 -14.95
C PHE A 168 11.87 3.04 -15.35
N ASP A 169 12.92 3.22 -14.53
CA ASP A 169 14.23 2.67 -14.84
C ASP A 169 14.80 1.90 -13.66
N PHE A 170 15.42 2.55 -12.69
CA PHE A 170 15.96 1.90 -11.50
C PHE A 170 15.32 2.45 -10.22
N CYS A 171 14.89 1.52 -9.35
CA CYS A 171 14.28 1.85 -8.07
C CYS A 171 15.03 1.20 -6.90
N ILE A 172 15.25 1.97 -5.84
CA ILE A 172 15.71 1.49 -4.53
C ILE A 172 14.59 1.75 -3.51
N ALA A 173 13.99 0.68 -2.97
CA ALA A 173 13.02 0.78 -1.89
C ALA A 173 13.73 0.77 -0.53
N ASP A 174 13.69 1.89 0.21
CA ASP A 174 14.15 1.94 1.60
C ASP A 174 13.04 1.45 2.53
N GLU A 175 13.39 0.63 3.51
CA GLU A 175 12.44 -0.14 4.32
C GLU A 175 11.52 -1.00 3.41
N ALA A 176 12.15 -1.78 2.51
CA ALA A 176 11.49 -2.56 1.47
C ALA A 176 10.39 -3.49 2.00
N ASP A 177 10.56 -4.06 3.18
CA ASP A 177 9.58 -4.92 3.83
C ASP A 177 8.26 -4.19 4.14
N SER A 178 8.30 -2.92 4.51
CA SER A 178 7.07 -2.13 4.68
C SER A 178 6.33 -1.93 3.37
N MET A 179 7.02 -1.39 2.38
CA MET A 179 6.40 -1.02 1.11
C MET A 179 5.97 -2.23 0.29
N MET A 180 6.80 -3.29 0.28
CA MET A 180 6.62 -4.43 -0.61
C MET A 180 5.81 -5.57 0.03
N ILE A 181 5.70 -5.61 1.36
CA ILE A 181 4.99 -6.67 2.08
C ILE A 181 3.83 -6.10 2.88
N ASP A 182 4.08 -5.16 3.81
CA ASP A 182 3.02 -4.66 4.70
C ASP A 182 1.98 -3.82 3.94
N GLU A 183 2.44 -2.82 3.16
CA GLU A 183 1.60 -1.90 2.41
C GLU A 183 1.30 -2.38 0.98
N ALA A 184 1.87 -3.51 0.55
CA ALA A 184 1.67 -4.04 -0.81
C ALA A 184 0.20 -4.27 -1.17
N ARG A 185 -0.63 -4.55 -0.17
CA ARG A 185 -2.07 -4.81 -0.31
C ARG A 185 -2.89 -3.55 -0.52
N VAL A 186 -2.36 -2.40 -0.09
CA VAL A 186 -3.10 -1.14 -0.08
C VAL A 186 -3.09 -0.54 -1.47
N PRO A 187 -4.21 -0.48 -2.18
CA PRO A 187 -4.24 0.21 -3.45
C PRO A 187 -4.25 1.73 -3.24
N LEU A 188 -3.50 2.40 -4.10
CA LEU A 188 -3.55 3.83 -4.27
C LEU A 188 -4.71 4.14 -5.21
N VAL A 189 -5.49 5.15 -4.89
CA VAL A 189 -6.68 5.54 -5.64
C VAL A 189 -6.59 7.01 -6.03
N ILE A 190 -6.94 7.31 -7.28
CA ILE A 190 -7.25 8.65 -7.72
C ILE A 190 -8.73 8.74 -8.08
N ALA A 191 -9.39 9.72 -7.51
CA ALA A 191 -10.79 10.01 -7.79
C ALA A 191 -10.96 11.47 -8.23
N GLY A 192 -12.03 11.75 -8.92
CA GLY A 192 -12.35 13.09 -9.39
C GLY A 192 -13.82 13.42 -9.24
N GLU A 193 -14.11 14.71 -9.15
CA GLU A 193 -15.46 15.21 -9.24
C GLU A 193 -15.78 15.45 -10.71
N THR A 194 -16.73 14.69 -11.25
CA THR A 194 -17.26 14.95 -12.57
C THR A 194 -18.38 16.00 -12.47
N ALA A 195 -18.51 16.85 -13.48
CA ALA A 195 -19.60 17.85 -13.57
C ALA A 195 -20.98 17.17 -13.81
N VAL A 196 -21.12 15.90 -13.47
CA VAL A 196 -22.37 15.17 -13.51
C VAL A 196 -23.28 15.74 -12.44
N LYS A 197 -24.54 16.03 -12.82
CA LYS A 197 -25.55 16.49 -11.88
C LYS A 197 -25.62 15.56 -10.66
N PRO A 198 -25.93 16.11 -9.44
CA PRO A 198 -26.22 15.27 -8.29
C PRO A 198 -27.19 14.17 -8.68
N ASP A 199 -26.97 12.97 -8.16
CA ASP A 199 -27.84 11.83 -8.42
C ASP A 199 -29.28 12.13 -7.97
N GLU A 200 -30.16 12.38 -8.94
CA GLU A 200 -31.54 12.80 -8.67
C GLU A 200 -32.35 11.71 -7.95
N LYS A 201 -31.94 10.43 -8.04
CA LYS A 201 -32.61 9.29 -7.39
C LYS A 201 -32.10 9.03 -5.96
N LEU A 202 -30.89 9.44 -5.64
CA LEU A 202 -30.30 9.15 -4.32
C LEU A 202 -31.13 9.74 -3.15
N PRO A 203 -31.65 10.96 -3.19
CA PRO A 203 -32.47 11.48 -2.10
C PRO A 203 -33.75 10.65 -1.87
N GLU A 204 -34.37 10.10 -2.92
CA GLU A 204 -35.55 9.25 -2.82
C GLU A 204 -35.19 7.91 -2.14
N VAL A 205 -34.08 7.29 -2.55
CA VAL A 205 -33.56 6.06 -1.95
C VAL A 205 -33.16 6.30 -0.49
N TYR A 206 -32.52 7.41 -0.19
CA TYR A 206 -32.14 7.78 1.20
C TYR A 206 -33.38 7.92 2.09
N GLU A 207 -34.38 8.66 1.65
CA GLU A 207 -35.64 8.82 2.38
C GLU A 207 -36.35 7.49 2.63
N PHE A 208 -36.25 6.53 1.69
CA PHE A 208 -36.80 5.20 1.82
C PHE A 208 -36.00 4.35 2.84
N VAL A 209 -34.68 4.33 2.74
CA VAL A 209 -33.80 3.50 3.57
C VAL A 209 -33.72 4.00 5.01
N LYS A 210 -33.76 5.30 5.26
CA LYS A 210 -33.62 5.87 6.62
C LYS A 210 -34.68 5.37 7.61
N ASP A 211 -35.86 4.95 7.11
CA ASP A 211 -36.98 4.46 7.90
C ASP A 211 -36.92 2.92 8.14
N PHE A 212 -35.83 2.25 7.77
CA PHE A 212 -35.64 0.82 8.00
C PHE A 212 -35.46 0.54 9.50
N ASP A 213 -36.14 -0.50 9.96
CA ASP A 213 -35.95 -1.01 11.31
C ASP A 213 -34.87 -2.13 11.36
N SER A 214 -34.40 -2.43 12.54
CA SER A 214 -33.33 -3.41 12.76
C SER A 214 -33.65 -4.86 12.34
N SER A 215 -34.86 -5.14 11.84
CA SER A 215 -35.19 -6.43 11.29
C SER A 215 -34.96 -6.53 9.77
N MET A 216 -34.66 -5.39 9.12
CA MET A 216 -34.49 -5.26 7.68
C MET A 216 -33.01 -5.26 7.25
N TYR A 217 -32.09 -5.15 8.21
CA TYR A 217 -30.64 -5.18 7.95
C TYR A 217 -29.89 -5.88 9.09
N GLU A 218 -28.72 -6.41 8.80
CA GLU A 218 -27.77 -6.94 9.76
C GLU A 218 -26.46 -6.14 9.69
N ILE A 219 -25.93 -5.75 10.85
CA ILE A 219 -24.63 -5.10 10.99
C ILE A 219 -23.65 -6.12 11.55
N ASN A 220 -22.57 -6.36 10.84
CA ASN A 220 -21.43 -7.05 11.37
C ASN A 220 -20.43 -6.00 11.88
N GLU A 221 -20.42 -5.74 13.19
CA GLU A 221 -19.54 -4.75 13.81
C GLU A 221 -18.06 -5.11 13.68
N GLU A 222 -17.71 -6.42 13.72
CA GLU A 222 -16.33 -6.88 13.55
C GLU A 222 -15.84 -6.66 12.12
N LEU A 223 -16.75 -6.76 11.16
CA LEU A 223 -16.45 -6.60 9.75
C LEU A 223 -16.75 -5.17 9.23
N GLY A 224 -17.40 -4.31 10.00
CA GLY A 224 -17.81 -2.98 9.52
C GLY A 224 -18.73 -3.05 8.29
N THR A 225 -19.54 -4.11 8.15
CA THR A 225 -20.42 -4.34 7.02
C THR A 225 -21.89 -4.31 7.42
N ILE A 226 -22.74 -3.98 6.48
CA ILE A 226 -24.19 -3.98 6.65
C ILE A 226 -24.83 -4.67 5.45
N TYR A 227 -25.74 -5.60 5.71
CA TYR A 227 -26.43 -6.38 4.69
C TYR A 227 -27.93 -6.29 4.88
N LEU A 228 -28.68 -6.43 3.79
CA LEU A 228 -30.13 -6.61 3.85
C LEU A 228 -30.47 -7.99 4.37
N THR A 229 -31.54 -8.08 5.16
CA THR A 229 -32.20 -9.35 5.47
C THR A 229 -33.25 -9.65 4.38
N GLU A 230 -33.81 -10.87 4.34
CA GLU A 230 -34.95 -11.18 3.43
C GLU A 230 -36.06 -10.14 3.49
N LYS A 231 -36.37 -9.61 4.70
CA LYS A 231 -37.37 -8.54 4.83
C LYS A 231 -36.91 -7.21 4.24
N GLY A 232 -35.62 -6.91 4.34
CA GLY A 232 -35.05 -5.72 3.74
C GLY A 232 -35.05 -5.81 2.21
N GLU A 233 -34.74 -6.98 1.68
CA GLU A 233 -34.80 -7.28 0.24
C GLU A 233 -36.21 -7.16 -0.29
N ASP A 234 -37.20 -7.84 0.32
CA ASP A 234 -38.62 -7.72 -0.01
C ASP A 234 -39.10 -6.25 -0.01
N LYS A 235 -38.58 -5.46 0.93
CA LYS A 235 -38.91 -4.03 1.05
C LYS A 235 -38.26 -3.20 -0.07
N CYS A 236 -37.02 -3.52 -0.44
CA CYS A 236 -36.32 -2.83 -1.54
C CYS A 236 -36.94 -3.14 -2.92
N GLU A 237 -37.52 -4.32 -3.09
CA GLU A 237 -38.27 -4.66 -4.34
C GLU A 237 -39.44 -3.74 -4.58
N GLU A 238 -39.99 -3.04 -3.56
CA GLU A 238 -41.02 -2.02 -3.76
C GLU A 238 -40.56 -0.84 -4.62
N LEU A 239 -39.24 -0.60 -4.73
CA LEU A 239 -38.65 0.45 -5.58
C LEU A 239 -38.56 0.03 -7.06
N ILE A 240 -38.75 -1.26 -7.35
CA ILE A 240 -38.61 -1.84 -8.69
C ILE A 240 -40.00 -1.96 -9.29
N THR A 241 -40.23 -1.29 -10.42
CA THR A 241 -41.58 -1.18 -11.03
C THR A 241 -41.77 -2.06 -12.27
N ASP A 242 -40.70 -2.64 -12.81
CA ASP A 242 -40.71 -3.40 -14.07
C ASP A 242 -40.79 -4.92 -13.88
N GLY A 243 -40.73 -5.40 -12.62
CA GLY A 243 -40.87 -6.81 -12.26
C GLY A 243 -39.55 -7.59 -12.37
N SER A 244 -38.43 -6.90 -12.53
CA SER A 244 -37.08 -7.48 -12.38
C SER A 244 -36.74 -7.69 -10.90
N GLY A 245 -35.73 -8.55 -10.58
CA GLY A 245 -35.27 -8.78 -9.23
C GLY A 245 -34.30 -7.68 -8.77
N LEU A 246 -34.14 -7.51 -7.45
CA LEU A 246 -33.23 -6.53 -6.87
C LEU A 246 -31.77 -6.76 -7.32
N TYR A 247 -31.39 -8.01 -7.57
CA TYR A 247 -30.04 -8.43 -7.96
C TYR A 247 -29.86 -8.60 -9.48
N ASP A 248 -30.83 -8.22 -10.29
CA ASP A 248 -30.70 -8.25 -11.75
C ASP A 248 -29.76 -7.13 -12.22
N GLU A 249 -29.02 -7.36 -13.30
CA GLU A 249 -28.03 -6.41 -13.84
C GLU A 249 -28.60 -4.99 -14.06
N GLU A 250 -29.87 -4.89 -14.43
CA GLU A 250 -30.55 -3.62 -14.67
C GLU A 250 -30.74 -2.79 -13.40
N ASN A 251 -30.72 -3.43 -12.21
CA ASN A 251 -30.91 -2.81 -10.89
C ASN A 251 -29.62 -2.57 -10.11
N ASN A 252 -28.46 -2.86 -10.67
CA ASN A 252 -27.15 -2.71 -10.00
C ASN A 252 -26.94 -1.31 -9.42
N GLU A 253 -27.28 -0.25 -10.16
CA GLU A 253 -27.16 1.11 -9.65
C GLU A 253 -28.09 1.39 -8.45
N LEU A 254 -29.30 0.83 -8.47
CA LEU A 254 -30.24 0.97 -7.34
C LEU A 254 -29.70 0.25 -6.11
N LEU A 255 -29.16 -0.94 -6.27
CA LEU A 255 -28.57 -1.72 -5.19
C LEU A 255 -27.38 -1.01 -4.56
N ILE A 256 -26.48 -0.40 -5.36
CA ILE A 256 -25.36 0.42 -4.88
C ILE A 256 -25.89 1.60 -4.04
N ARG A 257 -26.93 2.33 -4.55
CA ARG A 257 -27.53 3.45 -3.79
C ARG A 257 -28.12 2.99 -2.46
N ILE A 258 -28.84 1.87 -2.45
CA ILE A 258 -29.44 1.29 -1.25
C ILE A 258 -28.33 0.94 -0.25
N THR A 259 -27.29 0.26 -0.69
CA THR A 259 -26.17 -0.16 0.16
C THR A 259 -25.43 1.04 0.76
N ASP A 260 -25.14 2.07 -0.03
CA ASP A 260 -24.48 3.28 0.43
C ASP A 260 -25.37 4.08 1.42
N CYS A 261 -26.69 4.13 1.17
CA CYS A 261 -27.64 4.73 2.12
C CYS A 261 -27.73 3.95 3.43
N LEU A 262 -27.72 2.61 3.40
CA LEU A 262 -27.68 1.79 4.60
C LEU A 262 -26.40 2.06 5.42
N LYS A 263 -25.23 2.09 4.76
CA LYS A 263 -23.96 2.44 5.40
C LYS A 263 -24.01 3.82 6.04
N ALA A 264 -24.48 4.81 5.30
CA ALA A 264 -24.60 6.18 5.81
C ALA A 264 -25.54 6.27 7.02
N CYS A 265 -26.71 5.64 6.97
CA CYS A 265 -27.74 5.75 8.01
C CYS A 265 -27.37 5.01 9.29
N PHE A 266 -26.86 3.76 9.18
CA PHE A 266 -26.82 2.83 10.30
C PHE A 266 -25.42 2.41 10.72
N LEU A 267 -24.44 2.50 9.82
CA LEU A 267 -23.06 2.10 10.10
C LEU A 267 -22.18 3.29 10.52
N LEU A 268 -22.13 4.34 9.70
CA LEU A 268 -21.26 5.49 9.94
C LEU A 268 -21.77 6.40 11.04
N LYS A 269 -20.92 6.73 12.03
CA LYS A 269 -21.26 7.54 13.22
C LYS A 269 -20.54 8.89 13.17
N LYS A 270 -21.29 9.97 13.35
CA LYS A 270 -20.71 11.32 13.49
C LYS A 270 -19.78 11.38 14.69
N ASP A 271 -18.72 12.17 14.59
CA ASP A 271 -17.66 12.39 15.59
C ASP A 271 -16.83 11.12 15.91
N VAL A 272 -17.07 10.03 15.19
CA VAL A 272 -16.29 8.78 15.22
C VAL A 272 -15.67 8.54 13.85
N ASP A 273 -16.49 8.39 12.81
CA ASP A 273 -16.05 8.09 11.44
C ASP A 273 -15.88 9.37 10.61
N TYR A 274 -16.63 10.41 10.92
CA TYR A 274 -16.56 11.70 10.23
C TYR A 274 -16.99 12.87 11.12
N ILE A 275 -16.57 14.08 10.74
CA ILE A 275 -17.04 15.35 11.35
C ILE A 275 -17.67 16.24 10.29
N VAL A 276 -18.54 17.14 10.72
CA VAL A 276 -19.06 18.25 9.90
C VAL A 276 -18.28 19.50 10.25
N LYS A 277 -17.51 20.01 9.27
CA LYS A 277 -16.72 21.24 9.43
C LYS A 277 -16.91 22.15 8.21
N ASP A 278 -17.23 23.42 8.46
CA ASP A 278 -17.44 24.42 7.41
C ASP A 278 -18.48 24.02 6.35
N GLY A 279 -19.50 23.24 6.76
CA GLY A 279 -20.56 22.75 5.88
C GLY A 279 -20.16 21.56 5.01
N ASN A 280 -19.00 20.95 5.25
CA ASN A 280 -18.49 19.77 4.54
C ASN A 280 -18.31 18.58 5.49
N ILE A 281 -18.51 17.38 4.96
CA ILE A 281 -18.14 16.13 5.63
C ILE A 281 -16.64 15.95 5.50
N ARG A 282 -15.96 15.66 6.61
CA ARG A 282 -14.54 15.29 6.65
C ARG A 282 -14.40 13.98 7.39
N ILE A 283 -13.74 13.04 6.76
CA ILE A 283 -13.50 11.69 7.31
C ILE A 283 -12.49 11.82 8.45
N ILE A 284 -12.72 11.11 9.56
CA ILE A 284 -11.74 10.95 10.64
C ILE A 284 -10.87 9.76 10.29
N ASP A 285 -9.57 9.96 10.27
CA ASP A 285 -8.59 8.90 10.11
C ASP A 285 -8.51 8.09 11.41
N GLU A 286 -8.81 6.80 11.34
CA GLU A 286 -8.87 5.89 12.50
C GLU A 286 -7.52 5.79 13.23
N PHE A 287 -6.41 5.87 12.49
CA PHE A 287 -5.07 5.73 13.07
C PHE A 287 -4.57 7.01 13.73
N THR A 288 -4.95 8.17 13.18
CA THR A 288 -4.47 9.46 13.68
C THR A 288 -5.53 10.22 14.49
N GLY A 289 -6.80 9.83 14.42
CA GLY A 289 -7.94 10.53 15.02
C GLY A 289 -8.14 11.95 14.47
N ARG A 290 -7.57 12.26 13.28
CA ARG A 290 -7.65 13.59 12.66
C ARG A 290 -8.62 13.62 11.51
N ALA A 291 -9.26 14.77 11.32
CA ALA A 291 -10.04 15.05 10.12
C ALA A 291 -9.10 15.18 8.91
N ALA A 292 -9.28 14.31 7.92
CA ALA A 292 -8.55 14.36 6.67
C ALA A 292 -9.07 15.50 5.78
N GLU A 293 -8.20 16.41 5.34
CA GLU A 293 -8.64 17.63 4.62
C GLU A 293 -9.04 17.35 3.18
N ASN A 294 -8.48 16.31 2.54
CA ASN A 294 -8.65 16.02 1.12
C ASN A 294 -9.20 14.60 0.88
N ARG A 295 -10.06 14.10 1.79
CA ARG A 295 -10.67 12.77 1.66
C ARG A 295 -12.17 12.85 1.61
N ARG A 296 -12.79 12.02 0.77
CA ARG A 296 -14.24 11.85 0.65
C ARG A 296 -14.58 10.37 0.59
N TYR A 297 -15.77 10.01 1.02
CA TYR A 297 -16.28 8.65 0.82
C TYR A 297 -16.49 8.38 -0.67
N PRO A 298 -16.23 7.15 -1.15
CA PRO A 298 -16.40 6.78 -2.54
C PRO A 298 -17.88 6.68 -2.94
N GLY A 299 -18.15 6.72 -4.23
CA GLY A 299 -19.45 6.44 -4.80
C GLY A 299 -20.55 7.40 -4.34
N SER A 300 -21.70 6.85 -4.04
CA SER A 300 -22.88 7.55 -3.53
C SER A 300 -22.86 7.69 -2.00
N LEU A 301 -21.85 7.12 -1.32
CA LEU A 301 -21.77 7.14 0.14
C LEU A 301 -21.53 8.57 0.69
N GLN A 302 -20.65 9.36 0.05
CA GLN A 302 -20.43 10.76 0.44
C GLN A 302 -21.73 11.59 0.37
N PRO A 303 -22.45 11.63 -0.78
CA PRO A 303 -23.75 12.29 -0.87
C PRO A 303 -24.79 11.73 0.12
N ALA A 304 -24.78 10.42 0.40
CA ALA A 304 -25.70 9.82 1.37
C ALA A 304 -25.44 10.32 2.81
N VAL A 305 -24.15 10.46 3.21
CA VAL A 305 -23.79 11.06 4.50
C VAL A 305 -24.13 12.56 4.54
N GLU A 306 -23.98 13.28 3.44
CA GLU A 306 -24.37 14.69 3.32
C GLU A 306 -25.89 14.85 3.48
N LEU A 307 -26.71 13.95 2.89
CA LEU A 307 -28.16 13.89 3.11
C LEU A 307 -28.49 13.65 4.59
N LYS A 308 -27.80 12.70 5.23
CA LYS A 308 -27.96 12.41 6.66
C LYS A 308 -27.73 13.64 7.54
N GLU A 309 -26.74 14.46 7.22
CA GLU A 309 -26.40 15.66 7.98
C GLU A 309 -27.14 16.92 7.49
N GLY A 310 -28.01 16.80 6.49
CA GLY A 310 -28.78 17.93 5.93
C GLY A 310 -27.92 18.95 5.20
N ILE A 311 -26.81 18.49 4.60
CA ILE A 311 -25.89 19.31 3.81
C ILE A 311 -26.30 19.19 2.33
N THR A 312 -25.97 20.21 1.54
CA THR A 312 -26.18 20.14 0.08
C THR A 312 -25.32 19.05 -0.53
N CYS A 313 -25.94 18.09 -1.22
CA CYS A 313 -25.22 17.00 -1.85
C CYS A 313 -24.21 17.51 -2.87
N THR A 314 -23.01 17.00 -2.74
CA THR A 314 -21.97 17.13 -3.77
C THR A 314 -22.22 16.13 -4.89
N SER A 315 -21.53 16.31 -6.04
CA SER A 315 -21.55 15.33 -7.10
C SER A 315 -20.86 14.01 -6.62
N ARG A 316 -21.27 12.90 -7.21
CA ARG A 316 -20.68 11.58 -6.96
C ARG A 316 -19.19 11.64 -7.28
N GLY A 317 -18.36 11.21 -6.33
CA GLY A 317 -16.94 10.98 -6.57
C GLY A 317 -16.75 9.76 -7.46
N VAL A 318 -16.04 9.92 -8.58
CA VAL A 318 -15.79 8.87 -9.54
C VAL A 318 -14.35 8.39 -9.41
N ILE A 319 -14.14 7.10 -9.20
CA ILE A 319 -12.81 6.50 -9.16
C ILE A 319 -12.25 6.48 -10.60
N MET A 320 -11.16 7.18 -10.82
CA MET A 320 -10.53 7.34 -12.13
C MET A 320 -9.35 6.40 -12.34
N GLY A 321 -8.76 5.93 -11.26
CA GLY A 321 -7.62 5.01 -11.32
C GLY A 321 -7.32 4.39 -9.97
N VAL A 322 -6.89 3.13 -10.02
CA VAL A 322 -6.48 2.34 -8.86
C VAL A 322 -5.21 1.60 -9.21
N VAL A 323 -4.21 1.62 -8.34
CA VAL A 323 -3.00 0.78 -8.49
C VAL A 323 -2.54 0.27 -7.13
N PRO A 324 -2.48 -1.05 -6.92
CA PRO A 324 -1.81 -1.61 -5.76
C PRO A 324 -0.31 -1.29 -5.78
N MET A 325 0.26 -0.97 -4.62
CA MET A 325 1.68 -0.64 -4.49
C MET A 325 2.58 -1.70 -5.13
N GLN A 326 2.20 -2.97 -5.00
CA GLN A 326 2.92 -4.09 -5.59
C GLN A 326 3.06 -3.95 -7.12
N PHE A 327 1.99 -3.60 -7.82
CA PHE A 327 2.02 -3.47 -9.28
C PHE A 327 2.73 -2.19 -9.71
N TYR A 328 2.63 -1.12 -8.94
CA TYR A 328 3.41 0.09 -9.18
C TYR A 328 4.91 -0.20 -9.14
N LEU A 329 5.40 -0.88 -8.09
CA LEU A 329 6.81 -1.22 -7.94
C LEU A 329 7.33 -2.15 -9.03
N ARG A 330 6.52 -3.09 -9.50
CA ARG A 330 6.88 -4.01 -10.59
C ARG A 330 7.04 -3.33 -11.96
N ARG A 331 6.68 -2.06 -12.09
CA ARG A 331 6.91 -1.29 -13.32
C ARG A 331 8.38 -0.93 -13.53
N TYR A 332 9.17 -0.93 -12.46
CA TYR A 332 10.61 -0.69 -12.57
C TYR A 332 11.31 -1.93 -13.13
N PRO A 333 11.96 -1.84 -14.32
CA PRO A 333 12.71 -2.95 -14.90
C PRO A 333 13.82 -3.47 -13.99
N LEU A 334 14.37 -2.56 -13.17
CA LEU A 334 15.37 -2.90 -12.17
C LEU A 334 14.91 -2.36 -10.81
N LEU A 335 14.43 -3.28 -9.98
CA LEU A 335 13.94 -3.01 -8.63
C LEU A 335 14.91 -3.60 -7.63
N SER A 336 15.25 -2.84 -6.61
CA SER A 336 16.06 -3.28 -5.48
C SER A 336 15.49 -2.70 -4.17
N GLY A 337 15.96 -3.20 -3.05
CA GLY A 337 15.52 -2.67 -1.78
C GLY A 337 16.43 -3.05 -0.62
N MET A 338 16.24 -2.38 0.49
CA MET A 338 17.00 -2.61 1.72
C MET A 338 16.07 -2.58 2.93
N THR A 339 16.30 -3.49 3.85
CA THR A 339 15.55 -3.57 5.13
C THR A 339 16.36 -4.28 6.19
N GLY A 340 15.95 -4.19 7.46
CA GLY A 340 16.54 -4.92 8.58
C GLY A 340 16.06 -6.38 8.72
N THR A 341 15.03 -6.79 7.98
CA THR A 341 14.24 -8.00 8.24
C THR A 341 13.72 -8.67 6.95
N ALA A 342 14.60 -8.90 5.96
CA ALA A 342 14.18 -9.48 4.67
C ALA A 342 14.17 -11.01 4.68
N LYS A 343 15.07 -11.66 5.41
CA LYS A 343 15.30 -13.11 5.33
C LYS A 343 14.09 -13.94 5.71
N SER A 344 13.34 -13.51 6.71
CA SER A 344 12.09 -14.20 7.13
C SER A 344 10.96 -14.13 6.10
N SER A 345 11.07 -13.23 5.11
CA SER A 345 10.11 -13.05 4.03
C SER A 345 10.76 -13.26 2.64
N GLU A 346 11.86 -14.01 2.56
CA GLU A 346 12.58 -14.26 1.29
C GLU A 346 11.68 -14.88 0.23
N ASP A 347 10.82 -15.82 0.63
CA ASP A 347 9.86 -16.47 -0.27
C ASP A 347 8.84 -15.50 -0.82
N GLU A 348 8.40 -14.51 -0.03
CA GLU A 348 7.48 -13.47 -0.46
C GLU A 348 8.14 -12.54 -1.49
N PHE A 349 9.36 -12.06 -1.21
CA PHE A 349 10.12 -11.25 -2.16
C PHE A 349 10.35 -11.98 -3.48
N TRP A 350 10.62 -13.29 -3.41
CA TRP A 350 10.81 -14.11 -4.60
C TRP A 350 9.51 -14.31 -5.38
N GLN A 351 8.44 -14.74 -4.71
CA GLN A 351 7.17 -15.09 -5.39
C GLN A 351 6.43 -13.87 -5.93
N LEU A 352 6.47 -12.74 -5.21
CA LEU A 352 5.71 -11.56 -5.58
C LEU A 352 6.48 -10.60 -6.50
N TYR A 353 7.82 -10.56 -6.41
CA TYR A 353 8.65 -9.57 -7.11
C TYR A 353 9.81 -10.17 -7.92
N ASP A 354 10.05 -11.48 -7.84
CA ASP A 354 11.23 -12.16 -8.43
C ASP A 354 12.56 -11.60 -7.89
N LEU A 355 12.58 -11.18 -6.63
CA LEU A 355 13.75 -10.58 -5.98
C LEU A 355 14.42 -11.54 -5.02
N LYS A 356 15.75 -11.67 -5.14
CA LYS A 356 16.57 -12.46 -4.22
C LYS A 356 16.99 -11.63 -3.02
N VAL A 357 17.01 -12.25 -1.84
CA VAL A 357 17.49 -11.63 -0.61
C VAL A 357 18.96 -11.94 -0.40
N THR A 358 19.77 -10.92 -0.13
CA THR A 358 21.19 -11.05 0.26
C THR A 358 21.34 -10.51 1.68
N VAL A 359 21.73 -11.37 2.62
CA VAL A 359 21.99 -10.98 4.02
C VAL A 359 23.39 -10.46 4.13
N ILE A 360 23.53 -9.22 4.59
CA ILE A 360 24.82 -8.56 4.84
C ILE A 360 25.13 -8.68 6.34
N PRO A 361 26.31 -9.21 6.70
CA PRO A 361 26.69 -9.29 8.11
C PRO A 361 26.85 -7.90 8.73
N THR A 362 26.68 -7.79 10.06
CA THR A 362 26.94 -6.55 10.79
C THR A 362 28.44 -6.30 10.91
N HIS A 363 28.85 -5.05 10.78
CA HIS A 363 30.26 -4.66 10.94
C HIS A 363 30.78 -5.00 12.34
N THR A 364 29.99 -4.69 13.36
CA THR A 364 30.30 -5.06 14.75
C THR A 364 29.27 -6.09 15.24
N PRO A 365 29.71 -7.18 15.91
CA PRO A 365 28.77 -8.16 16.45
C PRO A 365 27.74 -7.53 17.38
N CYS A 366 26.49 -7.90 17.22
CA CYS A 366 25.39 -7.43 18.08
C CYS A 366 25.59 -7.93 19.52
N LYS A 367 25.50 -7.01 20.49
CA LYS A 367 25.63 -7.31 21.94
C LYS A 367 24.26 -7.30 22.65
N ARG A 368 23.16 -7.04 21.92
CA ARG A 368 21.82 -7.08 22.49
C ARG A 368 21.47 -8.51 22.95
N VAL A 369 20.85 -8.59 24.12
CA VAL A 369 20.32 -9.84 24.67
C VAL A 369 18.82 -9.91 24.35
N ASP A 370 18.45 -10.88 23.53
CA ASP A 370 17.04 -11.12 23.20
C ASP A 370 16.50 -12.23 24.10
N HIS A 371 15.52 -11.88 24.97
CA HIS A 371 14.87 -12.85 25.83
C HIS A 371 13.74 -13.57 25.06
N PRO A 372 13.43 -14.86 25.41
CA PRO A 372 12.27 -15.53 24.91
C PRO A 372 10.98 -14.83 25.36
N TYR A 373 9.85 -15.17 24.76
CA TYR A 373 8.56 -14.65 25.18
C TYR A 373 8.24 -15.04 26.62
N GLU A 374 7.80 -14.05 27.41
CA GLU A 374 7.22 -14.26 28.75
C GLU A 374 5.69 -14.33 28.60
N VAL A 375 5.14 -15.54 28.71
CA VAL A 375 3.71 -15.81 28.45
C VAL A 375 2.96 -15.86 29.77
N TYR A 376 1.91 -15.07 29.92
CA TYR A 376 1.02 -15.05 31.07
C TYR A 376 -0.34 -15.65 30.73
N LEU A 377 -1.07 -16.13 31.74
CA LEU A 377 -2.38 -16.70 31.52
C LEU A 377 -3.43 -15.64 31.14
N THR A 378 -3.39 -14.49 31.83
CA THR A 378 -4.39 -13.42 31.70
C THR A 378 -3.78 -12.09 31.29
N LYS A 379 -4.57 -11.22 30.63
CA LYS A 379 -4.17 -9.83 30.31
C LYS A 379 -3.80 -9.06 31.57
N ALA A 380 -4.54 -9.22 32.67
CA ALA A 380 -4.27 -8.52 33.93
C ALA A 380 -2.89 -8.87 34.52
N ALA A 381 -2.50 -10.14 34.48
CA ALA A 381 -1.17 -10.57 34.93
C ALA A 381 -0.06 -10.04 34.04
N LYS A 382 -0.27 -10.07 32.72
CA LYS A 382 0.64 -9.48 31.72
C LYS A 382 0.87 -8.00 32.01
N ASP A 383 -0.21 -7.22 32.17
CA ASP A 383 -0.12 -5.78 32.37
C ASP A 383 0.63 -5.39 33.65
N ASN A 384 0.42 -6.15 34.73
CA ASN A 384 1.18 -5.96 35.96
C ASN A 384 2.65 -6.26 35.75
N ALA A 385 2.99 -7.33 35.02
CA ALA A 385 4.38 -7.69 34.70
C ALA A 385 5.07 -6.62 33.83
N ILE A 386 4.36 -6.00 32.87
CA ILE A 386 4.84 -4.90 32.06
C ILE A 386 5.21 -3.70 32.95
N ILE A 387 4.31 -3.29 33.85
CA ILE A 387 4.55 -2.17 34.80
C ILE A 387 5.74 -2.48 35.71
N ASP A 388 5.82 -3.69 36.27
CA ASP A 388 6.92 -4.08 37.15
C ASP A 388 8.27 -4.13 36.39
N CYS A 389 8.29 -4.55 35.13
CA CYS A 389 9.45 -4.52 34.28
C CYS A 389 9.92 -3.07 34.05
N ILE A 390 9.01 -2.16 33.70
CA ILE A 390 9.32 -0.73 33.48
C ILE A 390 9.83 -0.09 34.77
N LYS A 391 9.19 -0.33 35.93
CA LYS A 391 9.65 0.15 37.24
C LYS A 391 11.07 -0.31 37.56
N THR A 392 11.36 -1.59 37.29
CA THR A 392 12.66 -2.19 37.55
C THR A 392 13.76 -1.58 36.68
N ALA A 393 13.46 -1.31 35.41
CA ALA A 393 14.38 -0.67 34.47
C ALA A 393 14.59 0.82 34.84
N HIS A 394 13.50 1.55 35.07
CA HIS A 394 13.54 2.97 35.45
C HIS A 394 14.28 3.21 36.75
N ALA A 395 14.17 2.32 37.75
CA ALA A 395 14.93 2.40 39.00
C ALA A 395 16.46 2.23 38.82
N LYS A 396 16.90 1.74 37.67
CA LYS A 396 18.31 1.59 37.27
C LYS A 396 18.77 2.65 36.28
N ASP A 397 17.93 3.66 36.02
CA ASP A 397 18.12 4.63 34.94
C ASP A 397 18.26 4.00 33.54
N GLN A 398 17.82 2.76 33.35
CA GLN A 398 17.78 2.11 32.04
C GLN A 398 16.73 2.72 31.14
N PRO A 399 17.09 3.22 29.93
CA PRO A 399 16.09 3.71 28.99
C PRO A 399 15.19 2.57 28.48
N VAL A 400 13.89 2.83 28.37
CA VAL A 400 12.88 1.84 27.96
C VAL A 400 12.09 2.35 26.77
N LEU A 401 11.99 1.54 25.71
CA LEU A 401 11.05 1.73 24.62
C LEU A 401 10.00 0.62 24.66
N VAL A 402 8.75 1.00 24.88
CA VAL A 402 7.62 0.07 24.95
C VAL A 402 6.86 0.08 23.63
N GLY A 403 6.67 -1.08 23.02
CA GLY A 403 5.81 -1.26 21.85
C GLY A 403 4.43 -1.77 22.26
N THR A 404 3.37 -1.05 21.85
CA THR A 404 1.97 -1.45 22.04
C THR A 404 1.28 -1.69 20.69
N SER A 405 0.21 -2.48 20.66
CA SER A 405 -0.51 -2.82 19.43
C SER A 405 -1.47 -1.72 18.96
N SER A 406 -1.89 -0.81 19.85
CA SER A 406 -2.80 0.29 19.50
C SER A 406 -2.47 1.58 20.26
N ILE A 407 -3.06 2.69 19.79
CA ILE A 407 -2.93 4.02 20.43
C ILE A 407 -3.60 4.01 21.79
N GLU A 408 -4.80 3.41 21.90
CA GLU A 408 -5.58 3.30 23.13
C GLU A 408 -4.77 2.60 24.23
N LEU A 409 -4.14 1.46 23.90
CA LEU A 409 -3.28 0.73 24.83
C LEU A 409 -2.05 1.55 25.25
N SER A 410 -1.53 2.39 24.37
CA SER A 410 -0.40 3.28 24.69
C SER A 410 -0.80 4.37 25.66
N GLU A 411 -1.99 4.96 25.50
CA GLU A 411 -2.55 5.97 26.40
C GLU A 411 -2.93 5.38 27.76
N GLU A 412 -3.57 4.19 27.77
CA GLU A 412 -3.89 3.45 29.00
C GLU A 412 -2.62 3.14 29.82
N LEU A 413 -1.60 2.59 29.17
CA LEU A 413 -0.32 2.27 29.83
C LEU A 413 0.34 3.53 30.38
N SER A 414 0.34 4.62 29.61
CA SER A 414 0.87 5.92 30.06
C SER A 414 0.14 6.43 31.31
N GLY A 415 -1.19 6.33 31.35
CA GLY A 415 -2.02 6.69 32.51
C GLY A 415 -1.69 5.84 33.74
N ARG A 416 -1.50 4.53 33.58
CA ARG A 416 -1.13 3.61 34.67
C ARG A 416 0.28 3.90 35.21
N LEU A 417 1.24 4.20 34.33
CA LEU A 417 2.60 4.59 34.73
C LEU A 417 2.62 5.93 35.47
N ALA A 418 1.83 6.90 35.04
CA ALA A 418 1.69 8.19 35.74
C ALA A 418 1.15 8.01 37.16
N ALA A 419 0.19 7.10 37.39
CA ALA A 419 -0.32 6.76 38.72
C ALA A 419 0.77 6.17 39.63
N GLU A 420 1.81 5.53 39.06
CA GLU A 420 2.99 5.00 39.76
C GLU A 420 4.14 6.00 39.83
N GLY A 421 3.95 7.25 39.37
CA GLY A 421 4.94 8.33 39.46
C GLY A 421 5.99 8.28 38.32
N ILE A 422 5.78 7.51 37.25
CA ILE A 422 6.66 7.43 36.10
C ILE A 422 6.06 8.22 34.95
N THR A 423 6.81 9.21 34.44
CA THR A 423 6.40 9.98 33.25
C THR A 423 6.87 9.27 32.00
N ALA A 424 5.96 8.96 31.08
CA ALA A 424 6.26 8.36 29.80
C ALA A 424 5.96 9.33 28.64
N ASN A 425 6.82 9.32 27.62
CA ASN A 425 6.57 10.01 26.36
C ASN A 425 5.79 9.07 25.42
N VAL A 426 4.64 9.50 24.93
CA VAL A 426 3.81 8.67 24.03
C VAL A 426 3.95 9.16 22.59
N LEU A 427 4.27 8.22 21.69
CA LEU A 427 4.29 8.42 20.24
C LEU A 427 2.97 7.91 19.66
N ASN A 428 2.20 8.80 19.05
CA ASN A 428 0.84 8.50 18.58
C ASN A 428 0.56 8.96 17.15
N ALA A 429 1.52 8.86 16.26
CA ALA A 429 1.42 9.12 14.81
C ALA A 429 0.79 10.47 14.40
N LYS A 430 0.75 11.46 15.32
CA LYS A 430 0.10 12.76 15.06
C LYS A 430 0.97 13.76 14.30
N ASN A 431 2.29 13.59 14.29
CA ASN A 431 3.24 14.46 13.61
C ASN A 431 4.62 13.79 13.50
N ASP A 432 5.04 13.42 12.29
CA ASP A 432 6.30 12.70 12.03
C ASP A 432 7.55 13.44 12.51
N GLU A 433 7.58 14.79 12.40
CA GLU A 433 8.74 15.58 12.84
C GLU A 433 8.85 15.59 14.37
N LEU A 434 7.73 15.74 15.08
CA LEU A 434 7.69 15.73 16.54
C LEU A 434 8.03 14.34 17.08
N GLU A 435 7.55 13.29 16.43
CA GLU A 435 7.92 11.90 16.76
C GLU A 435 9.39 11.63 16.58
N ALA A 436 9.98 12.13 15.51
CA ALA A 436 11.40 12.00 15.26
C ALA A 436 12.25 12.68 16.36
N GLU A 437 11.79 13.80 16.92
CA GLU A 437 12.45 14.46 18.03
C GLU A 437 12.34 13.66 19.34
N ILE A 438 11.15 13.16 19.68
CA ILE A 438 10.92 12.34 20.87
C ILE A 438 11.75 11.05 20.81
N ILE A 439 11.77 10.38 19.65
CA ILE A 439 12.51 9.13 19.46
C ILE A 439 14.02 9.32 19.64
N LYS A 440 14.59 10.44 19.18
CA LYS A 440 16.02 10.74 19.36
C LYS A 440 16.41 10.80 20.83
N GLU A 441 15.49 11.21 21.69
CA GLU A 441 15.71 11.33 23.14
C GLU A 441 15.38 10.04 23.91
N ALA A 442 14.78 9.04 23.26
CA ALA A 442 14.38 7.77 23.89
C ALA A 442 15.55 6.95 24.46
N GLY A 443 16.78 7.23 24.03
CA GLY A 443 17.99 6.58 24.53
C GLY A 443 18.63 7.23 25.77
N ARG A 444 18.04 8.30 26.32
CA ARG A 444 18.54 8.94 27.53
C ARG A 444 18.32 8.06 28.76
N PRO A 445 19.25 8.09 29.74
CA PRO A 445 19.09 7.37 31.01
C PRO A 445 17.72 7.70 31.65
N GLY A 446 17.01 6.67 32.10
CA GLY A 446 15.70 6.79 32.75
C GLY A 446 14.55 7.21 31.85
N ALA A 447 14.74 7.43 30.55
CA ALA A 447 13.65 7.75 29.64
C ALA A 447 12.72 6.55 29.47
N VAL A 448 11.41 6.81 29.55
CA VAL A 448 10.36 5.82 29.21
C VAL A 448 9.59 6.37 28.02
N THR A 449 9.63 5.67 26.90
CA THR A 449 8.92 6.03 25.66
C THR A 449 7.99 4.91 25.27
N ILE A 450 6.73 5.23 25.00
CA ILE A 450 5.70 4.28 24.53
C ILE A 450 5.40 4.59 23.07
N SER A 451 5.49 3.59 22.24
CA SER A 451 5.23 3.70 20.80
C SER A 451 4.07 2.79 20.42
N ALA A 452 3.01 3.36 19.89
CA ALA A 452 1.93 2.58 19.29
C ALA A 452 2.41 2.06 17.93
N ASN A 453 2.29 0.75 17.73
CA ASN A 453 2.69 0.05 16.52
C ASN A 453 4.05 0.55 15.98
N MET A 454 4.21 0.82 14.70
CA MET A 454 5.50 1.16 14.10
C MET A 454 5.85 2.66 14.09
N SER A 455 5.28 3.48 14.98
CA SER A 455 5.62 4.91 15.09
C SER A 455 7.13 5.14 15.22
N GLY A 456 7.63 6.20 14.60
CA GLY A 456 9.04 6.56 14.60
C GLY A 456 9.95 5.62 13.79
N ARG A 457 9.40 4.82 12.85
CA ARG A 457 10.19 3.95 11.95
C ARG A 457 11.20 4.77 11.13
N GLY A 458 12.37 4.20 10.85
CA GLY A 458 13.45 4.87 10.10
C GLY A 458 14.23 5.92 10.88
N VAL A 459 13.84 6.23 12.13
CA VAL A 459 14.61 7.14 13.01
C VAL A 459 15.52 6.34 13.91
N ASP A 460 16.78 6.78 14.01
CA ASP A 460 17.80 6.12 14.85
C ASP A 460 17.67 6.56 16.30
N ILE A 461 17.74 5.59 17.24
CA ILE A 461 17.78 5.84 18.68
C ILE A 461 19.23 5.72 19.14
N LYS A 462 19.79 6.83 19.57
CA LYS A 462 21.16 6.88 20.08
C LYS A 462 21.17 6.77 21.61
N LEU A 463 22.00 5.91 22.13
CA LEU A 463 22.21 5.84 23.59
C LEU A 463 22.79 7.16 24.13
N GLY A 464 22.20 7.65 25.21
CA GLY A 464 22.58 8.92 25.84
C GLY A 464 21.89 10.16 25.25
N GLY A 465 20.91 9.96 24.32
CA GLY A 465 20.16 11.04 23.66
C GLY A 465 20.75 11.45 22.30
N ALA A 466 20.15 12.44 21.66
CA ALA A 466 20.51 12.89 20.31
C ALA A 466 22.00 13.31 20.18
N ASP A 467 22.55 13.89 21.23
CA ASP A 467 23.94 14.38 21.34
C ASP A 467 24.92 13.35 21.91
N GLU A 468 24.44 12.16 22.28
CA GLU A 468 25.17 11.06 22.89
C GLU A 468 25.93 11.46 24.19
N SER A 469 25.59 12.60 24.81
CA SER A 469 26.30 13.16 25.95
C SER A 469 26.24 12.28 27.22
N GLN A 470 25.19 11.45 27.34
CA GLN A 470 24.97 10.53 28.46
C GLN A 470 25.11 9.05 28.03
N LYS A 471 25.88 8.77 26.97
CA LYS A 471 26.05 7.42 26.44
C LYS A 471 26.63 6.44 27.45
N ASP A 472 27.68 6.82 28.17
CA ASP A 472 28.33 5.97 29.15
C ASP A 472 27.39 5.60 30.32
N GLU A 473 26.51 6.51 30.72
CA GLU A 473 25.49 6.28 31.76
C GLU A 473 24.45 5.28 31.27
N ALA A 474 23.93 5.49 30.06
CA ALA A 474 22.96 4.57 29.45
C ALA A 474 23.53 3.17 29.22
N VAL A 475 24.80 3.07 28.81
CA VAL A 475 25.53 1.79 28.67
C VAL A 475 25.71 1.10 30.03
N ALA A 476 26.08 1.85 31.08
CA ALA A 476 26.22 1.31 32.43
C ALA A 476 24.88 0.83 33.02
N ALA A 477 23.76 1.46 32.64
CA ALA A 477 22.41 1.03 33.02
C ALA A 477 21.95 -0.24 32.29
N GLY A 478 22.65 -0.71 31.25
CA GLY A 478 22.33 -1.92 30.47
C GLY A 478 21.92 -1.64 29.02
N GLY A 479 21.99 -0.38 28.58
CA GLY A 479 21.54 0.05 27.26
C GLY A 479 20.02 0.12 27.13
N LEU A 480 19.51 0.33 25.91
CA LEU A 480 18.08 0.46 25.65
C LEU A 480 17.36 -0.87 25.82
N LEU A 481 16.37 -0.92 26.72
CA LEU A 481 15.43 -2.02 26.86
C LEU A 481 14.27 -1.83 25.89
N ILE A 482 14.06 -2.81 25.01
CA ILE A 482 12.86 -2.94 24.21
C ILE A 482 11.87 -3.83 24.95
N LEU A 483 10.66 -3.32 25.15
CA LEU A 483 9.58 -4.06 25.80
C LEU A 483 8.40 -4.18 24.84
N GLY A 484 8.20 -5.35 24.20
CA GLY A 484 7.02 -5.66 23.41
C GLY A 484 5.88 -6.12 24.32
N THR A 485 4.70 -5.53 24.15
CA THR A 485 3.51 -5.89 24.93
C THR A 485 2.54 -6.78 24.15
N PHE A 486 2.89 -7.19 22.95
CA PHE A 486 2.12 -8.04 22.05
C PHE A 486 3.04 -8.89 21.19
N MET A 487 2.51 -9.93 20.57
CA MET A 487 3.17 -10.71 19.53
C MET A 487 2.64 -10.24 18.18
N SER A 488 3.55 -9.90 17.26
CA SER A 488 3.17 -9.55 15.89
C SER A 488 2.68 -10.77 15.10
N GLU A 489 1.85 -10.59 14.10
CA GLU A 489 1.41 -11.67 13.19
C GLU A 489 2.59 -12.29 12.40
N SER A 490 3.74 -11.62 12.33
CA SER A 490 4.95 -12.13 11.72
C SER A 490 6.18 -11.93 12.61
N GLU A 491 7.13 -12.86 12.55
CA GLU A 491 8.43 -12.73 13.22
C GLU A 491 9.16 -11.43 12.84
N ARG A 492 8.95 -10.97 11.61
CA ARG A 492 9.53 -9.74 11.09
C ARG A 492 9.12 -8.50 11.90
N GLY A 493 7.83 -8.39 12.27
CA GLY A 493 7.34 -7.27 13.09
C GLY A 493 8.05 -7.21 14.46
N ASP A 494 8.21 -8.35 15.12
CA ASP A 494 8.91 -8.43 16.40
C ASP A 494 10.41 -8.10 16.24
N MET A 495 11.03 -8.57 15.15
CA MET A 495 12.45 -8.28 14.85
C MET A 495 12.69 -6.81 14.53
N GLN A 496 11.73 -6.10 13.94
CA GLN A 496 11.81 -4.65 13.73
C GLN A 496 11.78 -3.89 15.05
N LEU A 497 10.91 -4.29 15.98
CA LEU A 497 10.87 -3.68 17.32
C LEU A 497 12.16 -3.98 18.08
N ARG A 498 12.63 -5.24 18.13
CA ARG A 498 13.93 -5.63 18.71
C ARG A 498 15.09 -4.83 18.10
N GLY A 499 15.07 -4.60 16.79
CA GLY A 499 16.10 -3.88 16.03
C GLY A 499 16.25 -2.39 16.39
N ARG A 500 15.37 -1.85 17.25
CA ARG A 500 15.52 -0.50 17.79
C ARG A 500 16.66 -0.40 18.81
N SER A 501 17.09 -1.50 19.42
CA SER A 501 18.18 -1.58 20.40
C SER A 501 19.35 -2.42 19.88
N GLY A 502 20.52 -2.26 20.48
CA GLY A 502 21.73 -3.03 20.16
C GLY A 502 22.35 -2.70 18.82
N ARG A 503 22.31 -1.43 18.39
CA ARG A 503 22.82 -0.95 17.11
C ARG A 503 24.33 -0.73 17.16
N GLN A 504 25.02 -1.01 16.06
CA GLN A 504 26.48 -0.80 15.92
C GLN A 504 27.32 -1.37 17.07
N GLY A 505 26.87 -2.50 17.65
CA GLY A 505 27.55 -3.14 18.76
C GLY A 505 27.32 -2.51 20.13
N ASP A 506 26.35 -1.60 20.26
CA ASP A 506 25.89 -1.10 21.56
C ASP A 506 25.25 -2.23 22.37
N VAL A 507 25.28 -2.11 23.69
CA VAL A 507 24.56 -3.01 24.59
C VAL A 507 23.06 -2.68 24.55
N GLY A 508 22.24 -3.70 24.85
CA GLY A 508 20.80 -3.53 24.92
C GLY A 508 20.11 -4.84 25.27
N GLU A 509 18.82 -4.76 25.45
CA GLU A 509 17.98 -5.89 25.86
C GLU A 509 16.63 -5.83 25.16
N SER A 510 16.04 -6.99 24.83
CA SER A 510 14.65 -7.05 24.37
C SER A 510 13.88 -8.11 25.13
N ARG A 511 12.68 -7.74 25.58
CA ARG A 511 11.68 -8.62 26.25
C ARG A 511 10.34 -8.47 25.60
N PHE A 512 9.61 -9.57 25.49
CA PHE A 512 8.23 -9.58 25.02
C PHE A 512 7.36 -10.25 26.07
N ILE A 513 6.37 -9.52 26.58
CA ILE A 513 5.46 -9.95 27.61
C ILE A 513 4.05 -10.04 26.99
N ILE A 514 3.52 -11.27 26.90
CA ILE A 514 2.27 -11.57 26.21
C ILE A 514 1.34 -12.40 27.09
N SER A 515 0.08 -12.54 26.72
CA SER A 515 -0.89 -13.39 27.42
C SER A 515 -1.62 -14.34 26.48
N LEU A 516 -2.15 -15.45 27.03
CA LEU A 516 -3.02 -16.37 26.27
C LEU A 516 -4.41 -15.75 25.95
N GLU A 517 -4.69 -14.53 26.45
CA GLU A 517 -5.90 -13.76 26.18
C GLU A 517 -5.64 -12.62 25.18
N ASP A 518 -4.44 -12.50 24.62
CA ASP A 518 -4.16 -11.51 23.60
C ASP A 518 -4.91 -11.84 22.30
N GLU A 519 -5.19 -10.83 21.49
CA GLU A 519 -6.03 -10.93 20.31
C GLU A 519 -5.56 -12.04 19.36
N ILE A 520 -4.28 -12.08 19.01
CA ILE A 520 -3.71 -13.12 18.15
C ILE A 520 -3.91 -14.53 18.73
N MET A 521 -3.84 -14.71 20.07
CA MET A 521 -4.04 -15.98 20.74
C MET A 521 -5.50 -16.43 20.71
N THR A 522 -6.43 -15.48 20.82
CA THR A 522 -7.88 -15.74 20.76
C THR A 522 -8.34 -15.96 19.33
N LYS A 523 -7.85 -15.20 18.37
CA LYS A 523 -8.11 -15.34 16.92
C LYS A 523 -7.77 -16.75 16.43
N TYR A 524 -6.61 -17.27 16.82
CA TYR A 524 -6.15 -18.62 16.43
C TYR A 524 -6.49 -19.69 17.45
N GLU A 525 -7.45 -19.43 18.34
CA GLU A 525 -8.01 -20.40 19.30
C GLU A 525 -6.95 -21.22 20.05
N ILE A 526 -5.92 -20.55 20.61
CA ILE A 526 -4.82 -21.18 21.35
C ILE A 526 -5.31 -22.24 22.35
N LYS A 527 -6.49 -22.04 22.96
CA LYS A 527 -7.11 -22.99 23.89
C LYS A 527 -7.40 -24.36 23.29
N LYS A 528 -7.65 -24.44 21.99
CA LYS A 528 -7.85 -25.70 21.26
C LYS A 528 -6.53 -26.39 20.93
N LEU A 529 -5.46 -25.61 20.66
CA LEU A 529 -4.15 -26.12 20.31
C LEU A 529 -3.40 -26.70 21.51
N ILE A 530 -3.55 -26.10 22.70
CA ILE A 530 -2.92 -26.61 23.93
C ILE A 530 -3.69 -27.82 24.46
N PRO A 531 -3.05 -29.01 24.63
CA PRO A 531 -3.69 -30.15 25.23
C PRO A 531 -4.22 -29.80 26.62
N LYS A 532 -5.46 -30.22 26.96
CA LYS A 532 -6.15 -29.84 28.20
C LYS A 532 -5.32 -30.03 29.47
N ARG A 533 -4.45 -31.06 29.54
CA ARG A 533 -3.58 -31.35 30.69
C ARG A 533 -2.45 -30.34 30.90
N HIS A 534 -2.09 -29.53 29.85
CA HIS A 534 -1.05 -28.53 29.88
C HIS A 534 -1.61 -27.10 29.92
N TYR A 535 -2.93 -26.96 29.76
CA TYR A 535 -3.57 -25.65 29.85
C TYR A 535 -3.57 -25.18 31.33
N PRO A 536 -2.98 -24.00 31.64
CA PRO A 536 -2.92 -23.49 32.99
C PRO A 536 -4.34 -23.26 33.54
N THR A 537 -4.62 -23.77 34.74
CA THR A 537 -5.94 -23.68 35.39
C THR A 537 -6.06 -22.58 36.43
N ALA A 538 -4.93 -21.98 36.82
CA ALA A 538 -4.89 -20.92 37.81
C ALA A 538 -3.84 -19.86 37.43
N GLU A 539 -4.20 -18.59 37.61
CA GLU A 539 -3.28 -17.48 37.49
C GLU A 539 -2.31 -17.47 38.69
N THR A 540 -1.02 -17.47 38.38
CA THR A 540 0.05 -17.52 39.40
C THR A 540 0.81 -16.20 39.54
N GLY A 541 0.52 -15.20 38.68
CA GLY A 541 1.28 -13.96 38.58
C GLY A 541 2.72 -14.16 38.10
N ARG A 542 3.04 -15.34 37.52
CA ARG A 542 4.35 -15.68 36.97
C ARG A 542 4.22 -16.14 35.52
N PRO A 543 5.28 -15.96 34.70
CA PRO A 543 5.29 -16.50 33.35
C PRO A 543 5.07 -18.02 33.36
N ILE A 544 4.40 -18.51 32.35
CA ILE A 544 4.19 -19.95 32.08
C ILE A 544 5.52 -20.52 31.59
N ASP A 545 6.01 -21.59 32.22
CA ASP A 545 7.24 -22.28 31.85
C ASP A 545 7.02 -23.65 31.17
N ASP A 546 5.76 -24.03 30.93
CA ASP A 546 5.42 -25.28 30.25
C ASP A 546 5.86 -25.20 28.77
N LYS A 547 6.83 -26.04 28.39
CA LYS A 547 7.39 -26.08 27.04
C LYS A 547 6.38 -26.40 25.95
N ILE A 548 5.27 -27.09 26.28
CA ILE A 548 4.23 -27.40 25.31
C ILE A 548 3.42 -26.14 25.01
N VAL A 549 3.07 -25.37 26.04
CA VAL A 549 2.37 -24.10 25.89
C VAL A 549 3.21 -23.14 25.05
N LEU A 550 4.49 -22.97 25.41
CA LEU A 550 5.40 -22.06 24.68
C LEU A 550 5.57 -22.46 23.20
N ARG A 551 5.65 -23.78 22.93
CA ARG A 551 5.72 -24.26 21.53
C ARG A 551 4.46 -23.97 20.73
N GLU A 552 3.27 -24.10 21.35
CA GLU A 552 2.02 -23.77 20.65
C GLU A 552 1.86 -22.25 20.45
N VAL A 553 2.37 -21.44 21.37
CA VAL A 553 2.47 -19.97 21.18
C VAL A 553 3.35 -19.64 19.96
N ASP A 554 4.56 -20.21 19.86
CA ASP A 554 5.43 -20.03 18.69
C ASP A 554 4.80 -20.56 17.40
N ARG A 555 3.93 -21.59 17.51
CA ARG A 555 3.20 -22.13 16.35
C ARG A 555 2.16 -21.17 15.84
N ILE A 556 1.46 -20.44 16.71
CA ILE A 556 0.47 -19.43 16.30
C ILE A 556 1.09 -18.37 15.37
N GLN A 557 2.25 -17.82 15.72
CA GLN A 557 2.89 -16.83 14.87
C GLN A 557 3.20 -17.36 13.47
N ARG A 558 3.62 -18.63 13.38
CA ARG A 558 3.88 -19.27 12.08
C ARG A 558 2.59 -19.51 11.28
N ILE A 559 1.48 -19.88 11.95
CA ILE A 559 0.17 -19.99 11.29
C ILE A 559 -0.26 -18.62 10.79
N ALA A 560 -0.27 -17.60 11.65
CA ALA A 560 -0.65 -16.25 11.29
C ALA A 560 0.15 -15.70 10.10
N GLN A 561 1.46 -15.96 10.06
CA GLN A 561 2.33 -15.57 8.95
C GLN A 561 1.97 -16.33 7.66
N GLY A 562 1.66 -17.62 7.76
CA GLY A 562 1.21 -18.45 6.64
C GLY A 562 -0.10 -17.94 6.05
N ASP A 563 -1.11 -17.74 6.90
CA ASP A 563 -2.43 -17.24 6.51
C ASP A 563 -2.33 -15.86 5.81
N THR A 564 -1.50 -14.98 6.38
CA THR A 564 -1.27 -13.65 5.78
C THR A 564 -0.60 -13.75 4.40
N LEU A 565 0.33 -14.68 4.19
CA LEU A 565 0.95 -14.92 2.89
C LEU A 565 -0.06 -15.48 1.88
N GLU A 566 -0.84 -16.49 2.28
CA GLU A 566 -1.87 -17.08 1.39
C GLU A 566 -2.94 -16.05 1.02
N LEU A 567 -3.37 -15.24 1.98
CA LEU A 567 -4.27 -14.12 1.70
C LEU A 567 -3.70 -13.16 0.63
N ARG A 568 -2.42 -12.78 0.74
CA ARG A 568 -1.77 -11.92 -0.27
C ARG A 568 -1.73 -12.58 -1.66
N LYS A 569 -1.43 -13.88 -1.73
CA LYS A 569 -1.42 -14.61 -3.01
C LYS A 569 -2.80 -14.65 -3.66
N ARG A 570 -3.85 -14.84 -2.86
CA ARG A 570 -5.23 -14.86 -3.36
C ARG A 570 -5.66 -13.47 -3.84
N LEU A 571 -5.40 -12.42 -3.05
CA LEU A 571 -5.65 -11.05 -3.47
C LEU A 571 -4.93 -10.70 -4.79
N LEU A 572 -3.72 -11.21 -4.97
CA LEU A 572 -2.98 -11.05 -6.21
C LEU A 572 -3.71 -11.66 -7.41
N LYS A 573 -4.31 -12.86 -7.27
CA LYS A 573 -5.06 -13.51 -8.35
C LYS A 573 -6.25 -12.65 -8.83
N PHE A 574 -7.02 -12.08 -7.89
CA PHE A 574 -8.13 -11.18 -8.23
C PHE A 574 -7.68 -9.87 -8.87
N THR A 575 -6.51 -9.37 -8.48
CA THR A 575 -6.02 -8.08 -8.97
C THR A 575 -5.35 -8.19 -10.34
N MET A 576 -4.77 -9.35 -10.68
CA MET A 576 -4.00 -9.52 -11.91
C MET A 576 -4.79 -9.24 -13.19
N ILE A 577 -6.08 -9.61 -13.24
CA ILE A 577 -6.89 -9.37 -14.44
C ILE A 577 -7.12 -7.87 -14.65
N GLY A 578 -7.46 -7.14 -13.58
CA GLY A 578 -7.63 -5.68 -13.63
C GLY A 578 -6.34 -4.97 -14.06
N GLU A 579 -5.18 -5.45 -13.59
CA GLU A 579 -3.87 -4.90 -13.97
C GLU A 579 -3.55 -5.13 -15.46
N LYS A 580 -3.87 -6.32 -15.99
CA LYS A 580 -3.73 -6.63 -17.42
C LYS A 580 -4.59 -5.70 -18.28
N HIS A 581 -5.83 -5.48 -17.87
CA HIS A 581 -6.76 -4.59 -18.57
C HIS A 581 -6.31 -3.14 -18.46
N ARG A 582 -5.87 -2.70 -17.26
CA ARG A 582 -5.30 -1.38 -17.06
C ARG A 582 -4.12 -1.12 -17.99
N ASP A 583 -3.16 -2.02 -18.06
CA ASP A 583 -1.96 -1.84 -18.90
C ASP A 583 -2.33 -1.72 -20.38
N ALA A 584 -3.35 -2.44 -20.84
CA ALA A 584 -3.86 -2.33 -22.21
C ALA A 584 -4.49 -0.95 -22.46
N VAL A 585 -5.42 -0.53 -21.59
CA VAL A 585 -6.14 0.75 -21.72
C VAL A 585 -5.18 1.93 -21.64
N PHE A 586 -4.32 1.94 -20.61
CA PHE A 586 -3.42 3.06 -20.38
C PHE A 586 -2.27 3.13 -21.36
N GLY A 587 -1.77 1.98 -21.82
CA GLY A 587 -0.80 1.95 -22.93
C GLY A 587 -1.36 2.60 -24.17
N ARG A 588 -2.60 2.30 -24.54
CA ARG A 588 -3.27 2.90 -25.69
C ARG A 588 -3.59 4.37 -25.47
N ARG A 589 -4.14 4.72 -24.31
CA ARG A 589 -4.41 6.11 -23.95
C ARG A 589 -3.15 6.98 -24.01
N ARG A 590 -2.03 6.48 -23.46
CA ARG A 590 -0.74 7.16 -23.51
C ARG A 590 -0.25 7.33 -24.94
N ALA A 591 -0.37 6.33 -25.79
CA ALA A 591 0.00 6.43 -27.20
C ALA A 591 -0.81 7.50 -27.94
N PHE A 592 -2.10 7.66 -27.65
CA PHE A 592 -2.92 8.75 -28.15
C PHE A 592 -2.48 10.09 -27.56
N LEU A 593 -2.23 10.17 -26.26
CA LEU A 593 -1.81 11.38 -25.57
C LEU A 593 -0.48 11.92 -26.10
N THR A 594 0.51 11.04 -26.29
CA THR A 594 1.86 11.41 -26.78
C THR A 594 1.93 11.60 -28.30
N GLY A 595 0.92 11.13 -29.04
CA GLY A 595 0.92 11.14 -30.50
C GLY A 595 1.74 10.01 -31.14
N GLU A 596 2.09 8.98 -30.39
CA GLU A 596 2.70 7.74 -30.90
C GLU A 596 1.72 6.93 -31.75
N SER A 597 0.42 7.10 -31.51
CA SER A 597 -0.66 6.56 -32.34
C SER A 597 -1.60 7.70 -32.76
N GLU A 598 -2.03 7.65 -34.02
CA GLU A 598 -3.04 8.55 -34.53
C GLU A 598 -4.44 8.12 -34.03
N VAL A 599 -5.31 9.11 -33.84
CA VAL A 599 -6.72 8.89 -33.51
C VAL A 599 -7.52 9.08 -34.78
N ASP A 600 -8.01 7.99 -35.35
CA ASP A 600 -8.67 7.92 -36.66
C ASP A 600 -10.04 7.22 -36.65
N ILE A 601 -10.65 7.12 -35.44
CA ILE A 601 -11.94 6.42 -35.26
C ILE A 601 -13.04 7.07 -36.07
N TRP A 602 -13.14 8.39 -36.05
CA TRP A 602 -14.17 9.09 -36.82
C TRP A 602 -13.97 8.93 -38.32
N GLN A 603 -12.72 8.88 -38.79
CA GLN A 603 -12.38 8.66 -40.19
C GLN A 603 -12.74 7.26 -40.68
N ASN A 604 -12.51 6.25 -39.82
CA ASN A 604 -12.64 4.85 -40.20
C ASN A 604 -14.06 4.31 -39.99
N GLU A 605 -14.72 4.66 -38.89
CA GLU A 605 -16.00 4.09 -38.52
C GLU A 605 -17.21 5.04 -38.90
N PHE A 606 -16.96 6.36 -38.98
CA PHE A 606 -18.00 7.37 -39.23
C PHE A 606 -17.61 8.35 -40.33
N ALA A 607 -17.13 7.85 -41.49
CA ALA A 607 -16.47 8.62 -42.53
C ALA A 607 -17.35 9.76 -43.12
N ASP A 608 -18.67 9.54 -43.30
CA ASP A 608 -19.61 10.53 -43.87
C ASP A 608 -19.83 11.70 -42.91
N ASP A 609 -20.03 11.41 -41.62
CA ASP A 609 -20.23 12.39 -40.57
C ASP A 609 -18.93 13.16 -40.29
N TYR A 610 -17.78 12.47 -40.29
CA TYR A 610 -16.47 13.08 -40.19
C TYR A 610 -16.23 14.09 -41.35
N SER A 611 -16.53 13.68 -42.59
CA SER A 611 -16.39 14.54 -43.74
C SER A 611 -17.26 15.81 -43.61
N THR A 612 -18.45 15.67 -43.08
CA THR A 612 -19.39 16.78 -42.82
C THR A 612 -18.83 17.71 -41.74
N ALA A 613 -18.29 17.14 -40.65
CA ALA A 613 -17.64 17.91 -39.57
C ALA A 613 -16.42 18.67 -40.05
N VAL A 614 -15.59 18.05 -40.90
CA VAL A 614 -14.40 18.69 -41.51
C VAL A 614 -14.81 19.87 -42.43
N GLN A 615 -15.86 19.67 -43.22
CA GLN A 615 -16.40 20.79 -44.08
C GLN A 615 -16.90 21.94 -43.21
N LYS A 616 -17.54 21.66 -42.07
CA LYS A 616 -18.13 22.67 -41.20
C LYS A 616 -17.11 23.41 -40.35
N PHE A 617 -16.10 22.70 -39.77
CA PHE A 617 -15.20 23.25 -38.75
C PHE A 617 -13.74 23.25 -39.10
N GLY A 618 -13.33 22.57 -40.18
CA GLY A 618 -11.95 22.38 -40.60
C GLY A 618 -11.25 21.17 -39.98
N GLU A 619 -10.40 20.51 -40.76
CA GLU A 619 -9.78 19.24 -40.45
C GLU A 619 -8.93 19.28 -39.18
N ASP A 620 -8.05 20.28 -39.05
CA ASP A 620 -7.16 20.39 -37.87
C ASP A 620 -7.92 20.52 -36.56
N LYS A 621 -9.03 21.27 -36.56
CA LYS A 621 -9.84 21.45 -35.35
C LYS A 621 -10.61 20.20 -34.98
N VAL A 622 -11.18 19.49 -35.98
CA VAL A 622 -11.91 18.25 -35.79
C VAL A 622 -10.98 17.17 -35.26
N ASN A 623 -9.77 17.02 -35.81
CA ASN A 623 -8.79 16.05 -35.34
C ASN A 623 -8.28 16.37 -33.92
N ALA A 624 -8.05 17.63 -33.60
CA ALA A 624 -7.66 18.05 -32.25
C ALA A 624 -8.79 17.76 -31.23
N LEU A 625 -10.04 18.01 -31.62
CA LEU A 625 -11.19 17.69 -30.76
C LEU A 625 -11.33 16.18 -30.58
N GLN A 626 -11.24 15.38 -31.66
CA GLN A 626 -11.32 13.93 -31.63
C GLN A 626 -10.32 13.33 -30.63
N LYS A 627 -9.08 13.82 -30.64
CA LYS A 627 -8.03 13.40 -29.70
C LYS A 627 -8.42 13.68 -28.23
N ARG A 628 -9.01 14.82 -27.95
CA ARG A 628 -9.47 15.16 -26.59
C ARG A 628 -10.67 14.31 -26.17
N VAL A 629 -11.62 14.07 -27.09
CA VAL A 629 -12.81 13.27 -26.84
C VAL A 629 -12.45 11.83 -26.53
N ILE A 630 -11.57 11.17 -27.31
CA ILE A 630 -11.19 9.77 -27.06
C ILE A 630 -10.50 9.59 -25.68
N LEU A 631 -9.67 10.56 -25.27
CA LEU A 631 -9.03 10.49 -23.95
C LEU A 631 -10.05 10.56 -22.81
N GLN A 632 -11.11 11.37 -22.99
CA GLN A 632 -12.21 11.44 -22.04
C GLN A 632 -13.05 10.17 -22.06
N VAL A 633 -13.46 9.68 -23.21
CA VAL A 633 -14.30 8.48 -23.36
C VAL A 633 -13.58 7.26 -22.75
N ILE A 634 -12.28 7.11 -22.96
CA ILE A 634 -11.49 6.05 -22.32
C ILE A 634 -11.53 6.19 -20.79
N ASN A 635 -11.43 7.40 -20.24
CA ASN A 635 -11.49 7.61 -18.78
C ASN A 635 -12.87 7.27 -18.22
N GLU A 636 -13.96 7.63 -18.94
CA GLU A 636 -15.36 7.32 -18.55
C GLU A 636 -15.56 5.80 -18.45
N TYR A 637 -15.27 5.06 -19.51
CA TYR A 637 -15.43 3.60 -19.52
C TYR A 637 -14.48 2.86 -18.57
N TRP A 638 -13.27 3.38 -18.38
CA TRP A 638 -12.37 2.81 -17.39
C TRP A 638 -12.90 2.99 -15.96
N SER A 639 -13.50 4.12 -15.68
CA SER A 639 -14.15 4.37 -14.40
C SER A 639 -15.34 3.44 -14.17
N ASP A 640 -16.19 3.25 -15.20
CA ASP A 640 -17.30 2.32 -15.14
C ASP A 640 -16.81 0.87 -14.93
N TYR A 641 -15.70 0.49 -15.56
CA TYR A 641 -15.06 -0.80 -15.34
C TYR A 641 -14.58 -0.96 -13.88
N LEU A 642 -13.97 0.06 -13.30
CA LEU A 642 -13.51 0.02 -11.90
C LEU A 642 -14.68 -0.09 -10.92
N ASP A 643 -15.76 0.67 -11.15
CA ASP A 643 -16.98 0.61 -10.35
C ASP A 643 -17.64 -0.78 -10.46
N TYR A 644 -17.75 -1.32 -11.67
CA TYR A 644 -18.30 -2.65 -11.92
C TYR A 644 -17.49 -3.77 -11.26
N THR A 645 -16.17 -3.77 -11.43
CA THR A 645 -15.31 -4.80 -10.84
C THR A 645 -15.26 -4.73 -9.31
N SER A 646 -15.43 -3.54 -8.73
CA SER A 646 -15.59 -3.38 -7.29
C SER A 646 -16.88 -4.01 -6.78
N TYR A 647 -18.00 -3.73 -7.47
CA TYR A 647 -19.29 -4.34 -7.16
C TYR A 647 -19.28 -5.87 -7.33
N LEU A 648 -18.75 -6.36 -8.47
CA LEU A 648 -18.63 -7.79 -8.74
C LEU A 648 -17.86 -8.52 -7.62
N ARG A 649 -16.82 -7.92 -7.12
CA ARG A 649 -15.97 -8.45 -6.05
C ARG A 649 -16.73 -8.65 -4.74
N ASP A 650 -17.62 -7.69 -4.41
CA ASP A 650 -18.42 -7.77 -3.17
C ASP A 650 -19.43 -8.93 -3.21
N GLY A 651 -19.94 -9.30 -4.39
CA GLY A 651 -20.94 -10.35 -4.58
C GLY A 651 -20.42 -11.71 -5.03
N ILE A 652 -19.18 -11.81 -5.51
CA ILE A 652 -18.68 -13.01 -6.22
C ILE A 652 -18.63 -14.27 -5.35
N HIS A 653 -18.49 -14.13 -4.03
CA HIS A 653 -18.49 -15.25 -3.10
C HIS A 653 -19.80 -16.09 -3.16
N LEU A 654 -20.92 -15.48 -3.57
CA LEU A 654 -22.22 -16.17 -3.73
C LEU A 654 -22.21 -17.20 -4.86
N THR A 655 -21.31 -17.10 -5.83
CA THR A 655 -21.19 -18.05 -6.95
C THR A 655 -20.85 -19.47 -6.50
N ARG A 656 -20.32 -19.64 -5.28
CA ARG A 656 -20.10 -20.95 -4.64
C ARG A 656 -21.37 -21.74 -4.43
N ILE A 657 -22.48 -21.08 -4.14
CA ILE A 657 -23.78 -21.76 -3.97
C ILE A 657 -24.12 -22.53 -5.25
N GLY A 658 -23.66 -22.01 -6.43
CA GLY A 658 -23.76 -22.68 -7.73
C GLY A 658 -22.61 -23.65 -8.05
N GLY A 659 -21.68 -23.94 -7.11
CA GLY A 659 -20.55 -24.85 -7.32
C GLY A 659 -19.47 -24.31 -8.25
N LYS A 660 -19.36 -22.99 -8.44
CA LYS A 660 -18.34 -22.33 -9.25
C LYS A 660 -17.20 -21.78 -8.38
N ASN A 661 -15.99 -21.74 -8.93
CA ASN A 661 -14.86 -21.10 -8.26
C ASN A 661 -14.98 -19.56 -8.39
N PRO A 662 -15.06 -18.81 -7.27
CA PRO A 662 -15.24 -17.36 -7.31
C PRO A 662 -14.16 -16.60 -8.08
N ALA A 663 -12.89 -17.01 -7.97
CA ALA A 663 -11.80 -16.34 -8.65
C ALA A 663 -11.85 -16.53 -10.17
N ASP A 664 -12.21 -17.73 -10.64
CA ASP A 664 -12.34 -18.02 -12.06
C ASP A 664 -13.54 -17.29 -12.65
N GLU A 665 -14.67 -17.29 -11.95
CA GLU A 665 -15.88 -16.59 -12.39
C GLU A 665 -15.66 -15.07 -12.43
N TYR A 666 -14.99 -14.51 -11.41
CA TYR A 666 -14.59 -13.11 -11.41
C TYR A 666 -13.75 -12.76 -12.64
N ASN A 667 -12.72 -13.56 -12.94
CA ASN A 667 -11.87 -13.32 -14.09
C ASN A 667 -12.62 -13.40 -15.42
N ILE A 668 -13.54 -14.37 -15.57
CA ILE A 668 -14.39 -14.53 -16.77
C ILE A 668 -15.26 -13.29 -16.93
N THR A 669 -15.99 -12.91 -15.90
CA THR A 669 -16.92 -11.77 -15.94
C THR A 669 -16.19 -10.44 -16.20
N CYS A 670 -15.02 -10.24 -15.60
CA CYS A 670 -14.17 -9.07 -15.88
C CYS A 670 -13.70 -9.03 -17.34
N GLU A 671 -13.31 -10.18 -17.94
CA GLU A 671 -12.90 -10.28 -19.35
C GLU A 671 -14.09 -10.03 -20.29
N GLU A 672 -15.28 -10.52 -19.97
CA GLU A 672 -16.51 -10.28 -20.74
C GLU A 672 -16.87 -8.79 -20.77
N PHE A 673 -16.91 -8.13 -19.62
CA PHE A 673 -17.15 -6.69 -19.53
C PHE A 673 -16.10 -5.90 -20.31
N PHE A 674 -14.82 -6.22 -20.12
CA PHE A 674 -13.72 -5.54 -20.80
C PHE A 674 -13.77 -5.73 -22.31
N SER A 675 -14.19 -6.90 -22.79
CA SER A 675 -14.32 -7.19 -24.22
C SER A 675 -15.43 -6.36 -24.88
N GLY A 676 -16.49 -6.03 -24.16
CA GLY A 676 -17.58 -5.14 -24.63
C GLY A 676 -17.19 -3.66 -24.65
N MET A 677 -16.21 -3.26 -23.86
CA MET A 677 -15.80 -1.85 -23.69
C MET A 677 -15.36 -1.20 -25.02
N GLU A 678 -14.72 -1.94 -25.91
CA GLU A 678 -14.24 -1.41 -27.20
C GLU A 678 -15.40 -0.96 -28.12
N GLU A 679 -16.45 -1.78 -28.23
CA GLU A 679 -17.63 -1.46 -29.05
C GLU A 679 -18.33 -0.23 -28.47
N GLN A 680 -18.48 -0.17 -27.16
CA GLN A 680 -19.09 0.96 -26.45
C GLN A 680 -18.29 2.26 -26.64
N VAL A 681 -16.95 2.20 -26.58
CA VAL A 681 -16.09 3.37 -26.86
C VAL A 681 -16.30 3.87 -28.29
N ILE A 682 -16.41 2.98 -29.29
CA ILE A 682 -16.64 3.37 -30.68
C ILE A 682 -18.02 4.02 -30.84
N ASP A 683 -19.07 3.41 -30.28
CA ASP A 683 -20.42 3.93 -30.34
C ASP A 683 -20.50 5.32 -29.71
N THR A 684 -19.92 5.50 -28.53
CA THR A 684 -19.89 6.81 -27.87
C THR A 684 -19.10 7.85 -28.68
N MET A 685 -18.00 7.44 -29.33
CA MET A 685 -17.29 8.35 -30.25
C MET A 685 -18.18 8.81 -31.39
N GLY A 686 -19.06 7.93 -31.92
CA GLY A 686 -20.09 8.28 -32.90
C GLY A 686 -21.11 9.28 -32.36
N GLU A 687 -21.67 9.04 -31.18
CA GLU A 687 -22.58 9.97 -30.50
C GLU A 687 -21.99 11.34 -30.26
N ARG A 688 -20.72 11.40 -29.82
CA ARG A 688 -19.99 12.65 -29.64
C ARG A 688 -19.81 13.39 -30.98
N LEU A 689 -19.58 12.69 -32.10
CA LEU A 689 -19.53 13.27 -33.43
C LEU A 689 -20.88 13.85 -33.85
N GLN A 690 -21.97 13.14 -33.62
CA GLN A 690 -23.35 13.65 -33.87
C GLN A 690 -23.63 14.92 -33.04
N THR A 691 -23.21 14.91 -31.77
CA THR A 691 -23.30 16.08 -30.91
C THR A 691 -22.53 17.27 -31.49
N LEU A 692 -21.31 17.05 -31.98
CA LEU A 692 -20.50 18.08 -32.65
C LEU A 692 -21.24 18.63 -33.89
N LEU A 693 -21.82 17.79 -34.71
CA LEU A 693 -22.52 18.19 -35.91
C LEU A 693 -23.77 19.08 -35.64
N SER A 694 -24.40 18.90 -34.46
CA SER A 694 -25.52 19.72 -34.02
C SER A 694 -25.15 21.14 -33.58
N LEU A 695 -23.88 21.41 -33.29
CA LEU A 695 -23.37 22.69 -32.78
C LEU A 695 -23.04 23.65 -33.96
N ASP A 696 -23.22 24.93 -33.74
CA ASP A 696 -22.84 25.96 -34.71
C ASP A 696 -21.34 26.33 -34.62
N ASN A 697 -20.75 26.24 -33.43
CA ASN A 697 -19.34 26.49 -33.21
C ASN A 697 -18.69 25.29 -32.49
N ILE A 698 -17.50 24.87 -32.93
CA ILE A 698 -16.74 23.76 -32.31
C ILE A 698 -16.32 24.07 -30.87
N ASP A 699 -16.13 25.34 -30.53
CA ASP A 699 -15.75 25.80 -29.20
C ASP A 699 -16.89 25.63 -28.16
N ASP A 700 -18.12 25.45 -28.63
CA ASP A 700 -19.27 25.14 -27.76
C ASP A 700 -19.34 23.67 -27.37
N PHE A 701 -18.45 22.82 -27.90
CA PHE A 701 -18.38 21.41 -27.53
C PHE A 701 -17.83 21.25 -26.13
N VAL A 702 -18.67 20.78 -25.21
CA VAL A 702 -18.28 20.60 -23.79
C VAL A 702 -17.60 19.25 -23.61
N ILE A 703 -16.40 19.28 -23.09
CA ILE A 703 -15.66 18.09 -22.62
C ILE A 703 -15.71 18.11 -21.08
N ASN A 704 -16.34 17.14 -20.50
CA ASN A 704 -16.43 17.00 -19.05
C ASN A 704 -15.09 16.47 -18.50
N THR A 705 -14.18 17.38 -18.17
CA THR A 705 -12.97 17.03 -17.45
C THR A 705 -13.21 17.18 -15.95
N PRO A 706 -12.66 16.30 -15.10
CA PRO A 706 -12.74 16.47 -13.65
C PRO A 706 -12.21 17.82 -13.23
N THR A 707 -12.96 18.53 -12.41
CA THR A 707 -12.59 19.87 -11.92
C THR A 707 -11.65 19.80 -10.74
N GLU A 708 -11.79 18.77 -9.90
CA GLU A 708 -10.92 18.50 -8.75
C GLU A 708 -10.55 17.02 -8.74
N LEU A 709 -9.27 16.74 -8.46
CA LEU A 709 -8.74 15.40 -8.29
C LEU A 709 -8.27 15.26 -6.85
N TRP A 710 -8.61 14.14 -6.21
CA TRP A 710 -8.08 13.78 -4.90
C TRP A 710 -7.49 12.37 -4.92
N THR A 711 -6.53 12.17 -4.05
CA THR A 711 -5.82 10.90 -3.93
C THR A 711 -5.98 10.37 -2.52
N TYR A 712 -6.18 9.06 -2.38
CA TYR A 712 -6.27 8.39 -1.09
C TYR A 712 -5.80 6.94 -1.20
N THR A 713 -5.52 6.37 -0.05
CA THR A 713 -5.27 4.93 0.05
C THR A 713 -6.53 4.27 0.58
N LEU A 714 -6.92 3.14 0.04
CA LEU A 714 -8.13 2.46 0.48
C LEU A 714 -8.12 2.04 1.97
N ASN A 715 -6.97 1.90 2.64
CA ASN A 715 -6.87 1.61 4.09
C ASN A 715 -7.41 2.71 5.01
N GLU A 716 -7.68 3.88 4.49
CA GLU A 716 -7.91 5.07 5.31
C GLU A 716 -9.35 5.59 5.26
N SER A 717 -10.25 4.94 4.51
CA SER A 717 -11.61 5.47 4.32
C SER A 717 -12.67 4.41 4.01
N GLY A 718 -13.05 3.63 5.00
CA GLY A 718 -14.14 2.63 4.85
C GLY A 718 -13.71 1.30 4.23
N GLU A 719 -12.45 1.00 4.21
CA GLU A 719 -11.79 -0.12 3.58
C GLU A 719 -11.82 -1.42 4.35
N GLU A 720 -12.11 -1.38 5.58
CA GLU A 720 -12.47 -2.60 6.27
C GLU A 720 -13.55 -3.35 5.49
N LEU A 721 -14.46 -2.63 4.83
CA LEU A 721 -15.49 -3.18 3.95
C LEU A 721 -14.91 -3.93 2.73
N LEU A 722 -13.99 -3.32 1.98
CA LEU A 722 -13.37 -3.97 0.82
C LEU A 722 -12.35 -5.04 1.25
N LYS A 723 -11.56 -4.80 2.28
CA LYS A 723 -10.65 -5.80 2.85
C LYS A 723 -11.39 -7.05 3.32
N LYS A 724 -12.54 -6.87 3.94
CA LYS A 724 -13.31 -7.95 4.56
C LYS A 724 -14.06 -8.77 3.53
N SER A 725 -14.65 -8.16 2.51
CA SER A 725 -15.20 -8.89 1.36
C SER A 725 -14.11 -9.74 0.68
N PHE A 726 -12.91 -9.18 0.46
CA PHE A 726 -11.77 -9.94 -0.05
C PHE A 726 -11.30 -11.03 0.91
N ILE A 727 -11.26 -10.75 2.22
CA ILE A 727 -10.84 -11.71 3.24
C ILE A 727 -11.87 -12.83 3.38
N GLU A 728 -13.17 -12.53 3.38
CA GLU A 728 -14.23 -13.54 3.42
C GLU A 728 -14.23 -14.41 2.17
N THR A 729 -14.06 -13.81 0.99
CA THR A 729 -13.90 -14.57 -0.25
C THR A 729 -12.65 -15.44 -0.21
N ALA A 730 -11.55 -14.95 0.34
CA ALA A 730 -10.32 -15.70 0.46
C ALA A 730 -10.39 -16.80 1.54
N LEU A 731 -10.95 -16.53 2.71
CA LEU A 731 -11.10 -17.52 3.82
C LEU A 731 -12.10 -18.61 3.48
N SER A 732 -13.15 -18.27 2.72
CA SER A 732 -14.12 -19.25 2.27
C SER A 732 -13.53 -20.28 1.28
N GLU A 733 -12.41 -20.00 0.60
CA GLU A 733 -11.68 -20.99 -0.21
C GLU A 733 -10.87 -22.01 0.65
N GLU A 734 -10.47 -21.64 1.89
CA GLU A 734 -9.73 -22.57 2.76
C GLU A 734 -10.59 -23.70 3.35
N GLU A 735 -11.85 -23.43 3.60
CA GLU A 735 -12.74 -24.48 4.14
C GLU A 735 -13.00 -25.60 3.13
N GLU A 736 -12.95 -25.32 1.82
CA GLU A 736 -13.13 -26.34 0.79
C GLU A 736 -11.86 -27.13 0.46
N GLU A 737 -10.67 -26.48 0.37
CA GLU A 737 -9.43 -27.22 0.14
C GLU A 737 -9.12 -28.18 1.30
N SER A 738 -9.47 -27.83 2.55
CA SER A 738 -9.31 -28.73 3.69
C SER A 738 -10.27 -29.94 3.71
N TYR A 739 -11.38 -29.85 2.96
CA TYR A 739 -12.36 -30.94 2.84
C TYR A 739 -11.98 -31.97 1.78
N TYR A 740 -11.22 -31.57 0.74
CA TYR A 740 -10.78 -32.46 -0.35
C TYR A 740 -9.46 -33.17 -0.05
N ASP A 741 -8.62 -32.66 0.86
CA ASP A 741 -7.33 -33.31 1.20
C ASP A 741 -7.44 -34.45 2.23
N ASN A 742 -8.65 -34.75 2.75
CA ASN A 742 -8.89 -35.86 3.70
C ASN A 742 -9.68 -37.03 3.12
N GLY A 743 -9.80 -37.14 1.80
CA GLY A 743 -10.55 -38.18 1.10
C GLY A 743 -9.72 -39.01 0.10
N ASP A 744 -9.21 -40.13 0.59
CA ASP A 744 -8.93 -41.38 -0.13
C ASP A 744 -7.80 -41.48 -1.17
N ASP A 745 -6.69 -42.02 -0.70
CA ASP A 745 -5.84 -42.94 -1.45
C ASP A 745 -6.63 -44.23 -1.80
N SER A 746 -7.10 -44.39 -3.02
CA SER A 746 -7.07 -45.68 -3.74
C SER A 746 -7.75 -45.61 -5.11
N ASP A 747 -7.02 -46.15 -6.03
CA ASP A 747 -7.43 -46.81 -7.29
C ASP A 747 -7.32 -46.01 -8.62
N SER A 748 -6.21 -46.37 -9.26
CA SER A 748 -5.96 -46.36 -10.71
C SER A 748 -7.12 -46.93 -11.53
N ARG A 749 -7.51 -46.23 -12.63
CA ARG A 749 -7.84 -46.84 -13.93
C ARG A 749 -7.85 -45.79 -15.04
N ASP A 750 -7.09 -46.11 -16.07
CA ASP A 750 -7.11 -45.53 -17.41
C ASP A 750 -8.51 -45.50 -18.00
N GLU A 751 -8.91 -44.44 -18.65
CA GLU A 751 -9.87 -44.48 -19.77
C GLU A 751 -9.74 -43.25 -20.67
N ASP A 752 -9.39 -43.55 -21.89
CA ASP A 752 -9.54 -42.93 -23.22
C ASP A 752 -10.13 -41.50 -23.32
N GLU A 753 -9.31 -40.67 -23.94
CA GLU A 753 -9.72 -39.41 -24.61
C GLU A 753 -10.60 -39.72 -25.84
N THR A 754 -11.80 -39.17 -25.83
CA THR A 754 -12.58 -38.94 -27.07
C THR A 754 -12.74 -37.44 -27.27
N GLU A 755 -12.03 -36.92 -28.27
CA GLU A 755 -12.23 -35.57 -28.81
C GLU A 755 -13.63 -35.44 -29.42
N GLU A 756 -14.49 -34.63 -28.84
CA GLU A 756 -15.66 -34.05 -29.53
C GLU A 756 -15.25 -32.69 -30.11
N GLN A 757 -15.13 -32.69 -31.45
CA GLN A 757 -15.04 -31.48 -32.26
C GLN A 757 -16.39 -30.76 -32.25
N THR A 758 -16.50 -29.64 -31.58
CA THR A 758 -17.57 -28.68 -31.78
C THR A 758 -17.15 -27.66 -32.86
N ASP A 759 -17.93 -27.59 -33.93
CA ASP A 759 -17.81 -26.61 -35.01
C ASP A 759 -17.94 -25.17 -34.45
N GLU A 760 -16.83 -24.51 -34.26
CA GLU A 760 -16.80 -23.06 -34.06
C GLU A 760 -16.94 -22.33 -35.38
N LYS A 761 -18.03 -21.56 -35.52
CA LYS A 761 -18.12 -20.49 -36.53
C LYS A 761 -16.95 -19.53 -36.35
N PRO A 762 -16.30 -19.08 -37.44
CA PRO A 762 -15.16 -18.16 -37.30
C PRO A 762 -15.65 -16.83 -36.69
N ALA A 763 -15.32 -16.62 -35.45
CA ALA A 763 -15.39 -15.30 -34.82
C ALA A 763 -14.57 -14.34 -35.67
N LYS A 764 -15.15 -13.22 -36.06
CA LYS A 764 -14.46 -12.10 -36.68
C LYS A 764 -13.26 -11.79 -35.78
N LYS A 765 -12.05 -11.94 -36.31
CA LYS A 765 -10.83 -11.51 -35.63
C LYS A 765 -10.98 -10.01 -35.35
N GLY A 766 -11.40 -9.70 -34.16
CA GLY A 766 -11.83 -8.40 -33.74
C GLY A 766 -10.69 -7.39 -33.78
N PHE A 767 -11.07 -6.21 -34.01
CA PHE A 767 -10.38 -4.93 -33.92
C PHE A 767 -9.55 -4.77 -32.62
N PHE A 768 -9.84 -5.54 -31.58
CA PHE A 768 -9.09 -5.62 -30.32
C PHE A 768 -7.58 -5.83 -30.54
N ALA A 769 -7.21 -6.64 -31.51
CA ALA A 769 -5.82 -6.79 -31.93
C ALA A 769 -5.27 -5.52 -32.62
N LYS A 770 -6.15 -4.63 -33.08
CA LYS A 770 -5.78 -3.35 -33.69
C LYS A 770 -5.76 -2.20 -32.69
N LEU A 771 -6.72 -2.11 -31.75
CA LEU A 771 -6.81 -1.00 -30.80
C LEU A 771 -5.94 -1.23 -29.56
N PHE A 772 -5.84 -2.43 -29.04
CA PHE A 772 -5.11 -2.73 -27.79
C PHE A 772 -3.90 -3.66 -27.97
N GLY A 773 -3.55 -4.05 -29.20
CA GLY A 773 -2.32 -4.71 -29.62
C GLY A 773 -1.94 -5.97 -28.82
N LYS A 774 -2.08 -7.18 -29.37
CA LYS A 774 -1.34 -8.33 -28.88
C LYS A 774 0.16 -8.09 -29.08
N LYS A 775 0.91 -7.90 -28.02
CA LYS A 775 2.33 -8.28 -28.04
C LYS A 775 2.39 -9.77 -27.80
N ASP A 776 2.92 -10.51 -28.81
CA ASP A 776 3.33 -11.91 -28.69
C ASP A 776 4.36 -12.10 -27.58
#